data_62730748a1e3fa2c1164ee579ed7cffc
#
_entry.id   62730748a1e3fa2c1164ee579ed7cffc
#
_cell.length_a   1.000
_cell.length_b   1.000
_cell.length_c   1.000
_cell.angle_alpha   90.00
_cell.angle_beta   90.00
_cell.angle_gamma   90.00
#
_symmetry.space_group_name_H-M   'P 1'
#
loop_
_entity.id
_entity.type
_entity.pdbx_description
1 polymer ?
#
loop_
_entity_poly.entity_id
_entity_poly.type
_entity_poly.pdbx_seq_one_letter_code
_entity_poly.pdbx_strand_id
1 'polypeptide(L)'
;MREPANNTRAYRQPAVLLWLLGLLLCAIVIGRTSFTADLSAFLPRSPSAEQRVLVDQLREGLVSRLILIGIEGGGGDDAATTRAALSRQLAATLRADAQFSAINNGEPVSEARDRQFVFEHRYVLSPAVTPQRFSAEGLHQALGDSLDLLASSAGLVAKNMLPHDPTGEVAALVSQLDSTALPSLSNGVWASRDGKRAVLVAQTSAAGSDTDAQARAIDTVRRAFDAAVRATPNAASAKLLMTGPGVFSVDTRDTIKHDVERLSALSLVLIVALLLTVYRSPRTLVLGLLPVLSGVAAGVAAVSIGFGTVHGLTLGFGTTLIGEAVDYSIYLFVQSAGTHTVRPADSLRAWIATYWPTIRLGVLTSVCGFASMLFSGFPGLVQLGLYSIVGLVTAAMVTRYVLPHLRGAHVEIRDVAKLGAWLARATQAAPRLRWTLVLTLVGACAALALHRDGLWSRELAALSPVPAHSQALDASLRADVGAPDVRYLVVIPGASEQAALQGAEKVAAQLQPLVDTGALAGFENPARYLPSDATQRARLASLPPADVLTERMRAAVEDQPIRVKPELFTPFIADVAAARAQPLLRRADLQGTSMALAVDALLTERDGQWSAMLPLRAPSIDKASTQTANPPSLNAAAIRTAVEHANLPGALFVDLKAEADRLYVNYVREDIRLALAGFVAIALLLWVALRSAQRTLRALAPLVAAVLVVTAGFALASVQLTILHLVGMLLIVAVGSNYALFFNQRTGTSQPSQPAAQTLVSLLVANLATVAGFGLLAFSRVPMLETFGLTVGPGAMLALVFAAILAPKAAPDQHTAA
;
A
#
# COMPACT_ATOMS: atom_id res chain seq x y z
N MET A 1 55.32 -45.66 20.93
CA MET A 1 54.07 -45.70 20.12
C MET A 1 53.66 -44.30 19.76
N ARG A 2 53.87 -43.92 18.53
CA ARG A 2 53.52 -42.58 18.01
C ARG A 2 52.03 -42.60 17.67
N GLU A 3 51.23 -41.68 18.26
CA GLU A 3 49.82 -41.45 17.91
C GLU A 3 49.67 -41.00 16.45
N PRO A 4 48.65 -41.46 15.74
CA PRO A 4 48.32 -40.93 14.45
C PRO A 4 47.51 -39.63 14.64
N ALA A 5 48.23 -38.55 14.93
CA ALA A 5 47.69 -37.20 14.82
C ALA A 5 47.85 -36.78 13.37
N ASN A 6 46.82 -36.81 12.55
CA ASN A 6 46.67 -35.85 11.45
C ASN A 6 45.63 -36.20 10.36
N ASN A 7 44.62 -37.03 10.61
CA ASN A 7 43.63 -37.23 9.55
C ASN A 7 42.32 -36.45 9.73
N THR A 8 42.17 -35.65 10.80
CA THR A 8 40.96 -34.82 11.05
C THR A 8 41.08 -33.41 10.44
N ARG A 9 42.29 -32.98 10.03
CA ARG A 9 42.45 -31.64 9.41
C ARG A 9 42.08 -31.59 7.92
N ALA A 10 42.26 -32.67 7.17
CA ALA A 10 41.99 -32.69 5.71
C ALA A 10 40.48 -32.63 5.36
N TYR A 11 39.59 -33.18 6.24
CA TYR A 11 38.15 -33.10 6.02
C TYR A 11 37.51 -31.80 6.53
N ARG A 12 38.26 -30.86 7.13
CA ARG A 12 37.75 -29.62 7.75
C ARG A 12 37.68 -28.47 6.77
N GLN A 13 38.46 -28.48 5.70
CA GLN A 13 38.55 -27.35 4.77
C GLN A 13 37.38 -27.19 3.79
N PRO A 14 36.75 -28.24 3.21
CA PRO A 14 35.79 -28.05 2.13
C PRO A 14 34.47 -27.39 2.60
N ALA A 15 33.97 -27.71 3.79
CA ALA A 15 32.72 -27.13 4.27
C ALA A 15 32.84 -25.62 4.57
N VAL A 16 33.98 -25.21 5.15
CA VAL A 16 34.26 -23.79 5.42
C VAL A 16 34.52 -23.03 4.13
N LEU A 17 35.27 -23.65 3.19
CA LEU A 17 35.56 -23.05 1.87
C LEU A 17 34.28 -22.88 1.05
N LEU A 18 33.41 -23.88 1.01
CA LEU A 18 32.09 -23.80 0.32
C LEU A 18 31.21 -22.74 0.94
N TRP A 19 31.22 -22.62 2.27
CA TRP A 19 30.47 -21.58 2.97
C TRP A 19 31.01 -20.18 2.64
N LEU A 20 32.34 -19.97 2.66
CA LEU A 20 32.93 -18.68 2.28
C LEU A 20 32.65 -18.33 0.82
N LEU A 21 32.70 -19.29 -0.09
CA LEU A 21 32.34 -19.11 -1.49
C LEU A 21 30.85 -18.72 -1.61
N GLY A 22 29.98 -19.39 -0.88
CA GLY A 22 28.54 -19.06 -0.82
C GLY A 22 28.29 -17.65 -0.33
N LEU A 23 28.99 -17.21 0.73
CA LEU A 23 28.89 -15.83 1.22
C LEU A 23 29.39 -14.81 0.20
N LEU A 24 30.50 -15.11 -0.51
CA LEU A 24 31.01 -14.24 -1.57
C LEU A 24 29.99 -14.10 -2.71
N LEU A 25 29.38 -15.20 -3.13
CA LEU A 25 28.31 -15.17 -4.14
C LEU A 25 27.11 -14.36 -3.66
N CYS A 26 26.67 -14.55 -2.42
CA CYS A 26 25.60 -13.75 -1.84
C CYS A 26 25.97 -12.25 -1.83
N ALA A 27 27.21 -11.89 -1.45
CA ALA A 27 27.65 -10.50 -1.44
C ALA A 27 27.63 -9.87 -2.85
N ILE A 28 28.04 -10.62 -3.88
CA ILE A 28 27.99 -10.17 -5.28
C ILE A 28 26.53 -9.92 -5.72
N VAL A 29 25.61 -10.83 -5.38
CA VAL A 29 24.20 -10.71 -5.71
C VAL A 29 23.59 -9.51 -4.98
N ILE A 30 23.84 -9.38 -3.68
CA ILE A 30 23.34 -8.26 -2.86
C ILE A 30 23.84 -6.91 -3.39
N GLY A 31 25.12 -6.84 -3.82
CA GLY A 31 25.69 -5.61 -4.39
C GLY A 31 25.04 -5.17 -5.71
N ARG A 32 24.30 -6.08 -6.38
CA ARG A 32 23.54 -5.81 -7.62
C ARG A 32 22.04 -5.72 -7.40
N THR A 33 21.58 -5.91 -6.17
CA THR A 33 20.16 -5.94 -5.80
C THR A 33 19.58 -4.54 -5.78
N SER A 34 18.42 -4.35 -6.41
CA SER A 34 17.59 -3.17 -6.23
C SER A 34 16.63 -3.39 -5.07
N PHE A 35 16.56 -2.37 -4.19
CA PHE A 35 15.63 -2.35 -3.06
C PHE A 35 14.49 -1.41 -3.36
N THR A 36 13.25 -1.83 -3.06
CA THR A 36 12.06 -1.00 -3.25
C THR A 36 11.19 -1.01 -2.00
N ALA A 37 10.50 0.11 -1.76
CA ALA A 37 9.46 0.22 -0.74
C ALA A 37 8.07 0.47 -1.37
N ASP A 38 7.95 0.26 -2.68
CA ASP A 38 6.71 0.47 -3.41
C ASP A 38 5.66 -0.58 -3.03
N LEU A 39 4.55 -0.11 -2.46
CA LEU A 39 3.42 -0.94 -2.06
C LEU A 39 2.62 -1.46 -3.26
N SER A 40 2.75 -0.85 -4.44
CA SER A 40 2.08 -1.33 -5.65
C SER A 40 2.55 -2.72 -6.09
N ALA A 41 3.73 -3.13 -5.65
CA ALA A 41 4.24 -4.48 -5.88
C ALA A 41 3.50 -5.58 -5.10
N PHE A 42 2.64 -5.19 -4.15
CA PHE A 42 1.74 -6.12 -3.44
C PHE A 42 0.41 -6.36 -4.17
N LEU A 43 0.20 -5.74 -5.34
CA LEU A 43 -1.01 -5.92 -6.15
C LEU A 43 -0.97 -7.25 -6.94
N PRO A 44 -2.14 -7.81 -7.29
CA PRO A 44 -2.24 -9.14 -7.89
C PRO A 44 -1.55 -9.24 -9.26
N ARG A 45 -1.00 -10.43 -9.56
CA ARG A 45 -0.33 -10.71 -10.83
C ARG A 45 -1.30 -11.00 -11.99
N SER A 46 -2.54 -11.40 -11.70
CA SER A 46 -3.55 -11.77 -12.70
C SER A 46 -4.90 -11.14 -12.34
N PRO A 47 -5.03 -9.81 -12.50
CA PRO A 47 -6.26 -9.11 -12.14
C PRO A 47 -7.39 -9.34 -13.17
N SER A 48 -8.67 -9.27 -12.71
CA SER A 48 -9.82 -9.12 -13.59
C SER A 48 -9.69 -7.81 -14.40
N ALA A 49 -10.58 -7.58 -15.37
CA ALA A 49 -10.54 -6.33 -16.15
C ALA A 49 -10.68 -5.09 -15.26
N GLU A 50 -11.60 -5.13 -14.29
CA GLU A 50 -11.81 -4.05 -13.31
C GLU A 50 -10.61 -3.87 -12.39
N GLN A 51 -10.00 -4.98 -11.97
CA GLN A 51 -8.80 -4.96 -11.13
C GLN A 51 -7.57 -4.47 -11.86
N ARG A 52 -7.46 -4.72 -13.17
CA ARG A 52 -6.40 -4.12 -14.00
C ARG A 52 -6.51 -2.61 -14.02
N VAL A 53 -7.72 -2.08 -14.21
CA VAL A 53 -7.95 -0.62 -14.15
C VAL A 53 -7.51 -0.06 -12.79
N LEU A 54 -7.88 -0.73 -11.67
CA LEU A 54 -7.44 -0.32 -10.34
C LEU A 54 -5.91 -0.29 -10.22
N VAL A 55 -5.24 -1.38 -10.63
CA VAL A 55 -3.77 -1.49 -10.56
C VAL A 55 -3.09 -0.43 -11.42
N ASP A 56 -3.59 -0.21 -12.63
CA ASP A 56 -3.03 0.77 -13.57
C ASP A 56 -3.20 2.19 -13.06
N GLN A 57 -4.37 2.52 -12.48
CA GLN A 57 -4.62 3.83 -11.88
C GLN A 57 -3.73 4.10 -10.66
N LEU A 58 -3.48 3.09 -9.84
CA LEU A 58 -2.59 3.23 -8.66
C LEU A 58 -1.11 3.38 -9.06
N ARG A 59 -0.67 2.73 -10.15
CA ARG A 59 0.73 2.77 -10.55
C ARG A 59 1.10 3.99 -11.39
N GLU A 60 0.30 4.29 -12.39
CA GLU A 60 0.65 5.24 -13.45
C GLU A 60 -0.44 6.27 -13.74
N GLY A 61 -1.61 6.13 -13.09
CA GLY A 61 -2.72 7.06 -13.24
C GLY A 61 -2.31 8.50 -12.92
N LEU A 62 -2.98 9.47 -13.52
CA LEU A 62 -2.72 10.90 -13.28
C LEU A 62 -2.71 11.21 -11.78
N VAL A 63 -3.65 10.64 -11.03
CA VAL A 63 -3.77 10.86 -9.58
C VAL A 63 -2.52 10.44 -8.83
N SER A 64 -1.81 9.40 -9.30
CA SER A 64 -0.58 8.93 -8.66
C SER A 64 0.58 9.93 -8.75
N ARG A 65 0.51 10.87 -9.71
CA ARG A 65 1.52 11.93 -9.96
C ARG A 65 1.18 13.25 -9.29
N LEU A 66 0.00 13.37 -8.65
CA LEU A 66 -0.44 14.61 -8.02
C LEU A 66 0.15 14.78 -6.62
N ILE A 67 0.66 15.97 -6.37
CA ILE A 67 1.01 16.49 -5.05
C ILE A 67 0.05 17.63 -4.75
N LEU A 68 -0.78 17.47 -3.73
CA LEU A 68 -1.63 18.53 -3.21
C LEU A 68 -0.84 19.29 -2.15
N ILE A 69 -0.81 20.59 -2.28
CA ILE A 69 -0.02 21.48 -1.42
C ILE A 69 -0.97 22.47 -0.76
N GLY A 70 -0.87 22.60 0.56
CA GLY A 70 -1.55 23.60 1.37
C GLY A 70 -0.53 24.50 2.08
N ILE A 71 -0.79 25.80 2.11
CA ILE A 71 -0.01 26.77 2.86
C ILE A 71 -0.90 27.32 3.96
N GLU A 72 -0.61 26.99 5.21
CA GLU A 72 -1.30 27.50 6.40
C GLU A 72 -0.48 28.56 7.13
N GLY A 73 -1.12 29.40 7.95
CA GLY A 73 -0.45 30.41 8.75
C GLY A 73 -0.20 31.71 7.97
N GLY A 74 0.89 32.37 8.27
CA GLY A 74 1.17 33.74 7.86
C GLY A 74 0.84 34.72 9.00
N GLY A 75 1.76 35.64 9.29
CA GLY A 75 1.63 36.62 10.37
C GLY A 75 0.97 37.93 9.91
N GLY A 76 0.42 38.68 10.90
CA GLY A 76 -0.17 39.98 10.68
C GLY A 76 -1.66 39.99 10.40
N ASP A 77 -2.26 41.18 10.29
CA ASP A 77 -3.71 41.38 10.07
C ASP A 77 -4.17 40.91 8.68
N ASP A 78 -3.22 40.63 7.77
CA ASP A 78 -3.51 40.17 6.41
C ASP A 78 -2.78 38.84 6.08
N ALA A 79 -3.04 37.82 6.87
CA ALA A 79 -2.48 36.50 6.65
C ALA A 79 -2.89 35.86 5.30
N ALA A 80 -4.04 36.26 4.74
CA ALA A 80 -4.51 35.79 3.44
C ALA A 80 -3.63 36.31 2.30
N THR A 81 -3.23 37.59 2.33
CA THR A 81 -2.30 38.17 1.35
C THR A 81 -0.91 37.55 1.43
N THR A 82 -0.42 37.29 2.65
CA THR A 82 0.86 36.58 2.85
C THR A 82 0.82 35.18 2.24
N ARG A 83 -0.24 34.39 2.48
CA ARG A 83 -0.40 33.06 1.89
C ARG A 83 -0.51 33.11 0.35
N ALA A 84 -1.22 34.11 -0.18
CA ALA A 84 -1.34 34.29 -1.63
C ALA A 84 0.02 34.63 -2.27
N ALA A 85 0.82 35.48 -1.61
CA ALA A 85 2.18 35.81 -2.08
C ALA A 85 3.08 34.56 -2.08
N LEU A 86 3.05 33.78 -1.00
CA LEU A 86 3.78 32.50 -0.91
C LEU A 86 3.34 31.53 -2.00
N SER A 87 2.02 31.39 -2.24
CA SER A 87 1.48 30.52 -3.29
C SER A 87 1.97 30.92 -4.68
N ARG A 88 1.98 32.22 -5.00
CA ARG A 88 2.46 32.71 -6.29
C ARG A 88 3.96 32.44 -6.48
N GLN A 89 4.77 32.76 -5.48
CA GLN A 89 6.21 32.59 -5.55
C GLN A 89 6.60 31.11 -5.65
N LEU A 90 5.94 30.25 -4.85
CA LEU A 90 6.12 28.80 -4.94
C LEU A 90 5.73 28.30 -6.33
N ALA A 91 4.55 28.65 -6.81
CA ALA A 91 4.06 28.21 -8.13
C ALA A 91 4.99 28.67 -9.26
N ALA A 92 5.48 29.91 -9.23
CA ALA A 92 6.42 30.43 -10.23
C ALA A 92 7.74 29.64 -10.24
N THR A 93 8.28 29.31 -9.06
CA THR A 93 9.52 28.51 -8.95
C THR A 93 9.33 27.10 -9.48
N LEU A 94 8.20 26.45 -9.14
CA LEU A 94 7.94 25.08 -9.54
C LEU A 94 7.61 24.95 -11.03
N ARG A 95 6.94 25.94 -11.65
CA ARG A 95 6.68 25.98 -13.10
C ARG A 95 7.94 26.03 -13.94
N ALA A 96 9.03 26.57 -13.39
CA ALA A 96 10.33 26.63 -14.06
C ALA A 96 11.14 25.32 -13.96
N ASP A 97 10.70 24.37 -13.12
CA ASP A 97 11.42 23.12 -12.89
C ASP A 97 10.83 21.98 -13.73
N ALA A 98 11.66 21.31 -14.52
CA ALA A 98 11.27 20.21 -15.42
C ALA A 98 10.74 18.94 -14.70
N GLN A 99 10.90 18.87 -13.37
CA GLN A 99 10.32 17.81 -12.58
C GLN A 99 8.79 17.88 -12.51
N PHE A 100 8.19 19.02 -12.84
CA PHE A 100 6.75 19.23 -12.81
C PHE A 100 6.22 19.46 -14.23
N SER A 101 5.18 18.73 -14.59
CA SER A 101 4.48 18.88 -15.86
C SER A 101 3.40 19.96 -15.80
N ALA A 102 2.82 20.19 -14.60
CA ALA A 102 1.80 21.22 -14.37
C ALA A 102 1.81 21.72 -12.94
N ILE A 103 1.57 23.02 -12.74
CA ILE A 103 1.38 23.66 -11.44
C ILE A 103 0.19 24.60 -11.53
N ASN A 104 -0.85 24.30 -10.73
CA ASN A 104 -2.07 25.09 -10.64
C ASN A 104 -2.28 25.60 -9.22
N ASN A 105 -2.46 26.92 -9.09
CA ASN A 105 -2.72 27.60 -7.84
C ASN A 105 -3.87 28.63 -7.96
N GLY A 106 -4.63 28.57 -9.06
CA GLY A 106 -5.69 29.52 -9.33
C GLY A 106 -5.26 30.82 -10.02
N GLU A 107 -3.94 31.02 -10.21
CA GLU A 107 -3.49 32.15 -11.05
C GLU A 107 -3.91 31.96 -12.49
N PRO A 108 -4.40 32.98 -13.14
CA PRO A 108 -4.86 32.95 -14.53
C PRO A 108 -3.70 32.90 -15.55
N VAL A 109 -2.71 32.01 -15.36
CA VAL A 109 -1.50 31.95 -16.21
C VAL A 109 -1.84 31.64 -17.66
N SER A 110 -2.82 30.79 -17.89
CA SER A 110 -3.31 30.42 -19.24
C SER A 110 -4.64 31.11 -19.60
N GLU A 111 -5.23 31.88 -18.69
CA GLU A 111 -6.61 32.40 -18.86
C GLU A 111 -6.82 33.17 -20.16
N ALA A 112 -5.88 34.05 -20.53
CA ALA A 112 -5.99 34.78 -21.78
C ALA A 112 -5.97 33.85 -23.00
N ARG A 113 -5.09 32.82 -22.96
CA ARG A 113 -4.99 31.83 -24.03
C ARG A 113 -6.19 30.89 -24.02
N ASP A 114 -6.63 30.43 -22.85
CA ASP A 114 -7.82 29.59 -22.71
C ASP A 114 -9.06 30.30 -23.20
N ARG A 115 -9.23 31.57 -22.82
CA ARG A 115 -10.35 32.41 -23.27
C ARG A 115 -10.33 32.63 -24.78
N GLN A 116 -9.17 32.92 -25.33
CA GLN A 116 -9.01 33.06 -26.77
C GLN A 116 -9.31 31.74 -27.48
N PHE A 117 -8.77 30.63 -26.98
CA PHE A 117 -8.97 29.30 -27.56
C PHE A 117 -10.45 28.87 -27.53
N VAL A 118 -11.12 29.05 -26.37
CA VAL A 118 -12.56 28.76 -26.24
C VAL A 118 -13.37 29.61 -27.19
N PHE A 119 -13.04 30.90 -27.34
CA PHE A 119 -13.72 31.80 -28.25
C PHE A 119 -13.53 31.40 -29.72
N GLU A 120 -12.30 31.10 -30.14
CA GLU A 120 -11.96 30.68 -31.53
C GLU A 120 -12.58 29.33 -31.92
N HIS A 121 -12.73 28.41 -30.97
CA HIS A 121 -13.23 27.05 -31.21
C HIS A 121 -14.63 26.80 -30.63
N ARG A 122 -15.35 27.85 -30.24
CA ARG A 122 -16.65 27.75 -29.55
C ARG A 122 -17.68 26.92 -30.31
N TYR A 123 -17.71 27.01 -31.63
CA TYR A 123 -18.67 26.25 -32.43
C TYR A 123 -18.36 24.76 -32.56
N VAL A 124 -17.11 24.37 -32.35
CA VAL A 124 -16.70 22.98 -32.32
C VAL A 124 -16.87 22.39 -30.89
N LEU A 125 -16.60 23.19 -29.87
CA LEU A 125 -16.65 22.77 -28.46
C LEU A 125 -18.06 22.77 -27.86
N SER A 126 -18.91 23.74 -28.25
CA SER A 126 -20.24 23.88 -27.64
C SER A 126 -21.22 22.77 -28.06
N PRO A 127 -21.85 22.07 -27.08
CA PRO A 127 -22.89 21.11 -27.38
C PRO A 127 -24.20 21.76 -27.86
N ALA A 128 -24.38 23.06 -27.67
CA ALA A 128 -25.57 23.81 -28.09
C ALA A 128 -25.62 24.05 -29.62
N VAL A 129 -24.51 23.83 -30.31
CA VAL A 129 -24.44 23.97 -31.79
C VAL A 129 -25.22 22.82 -32.44
N THR A 130 -26.47 23.13 -32.83
CA THR A 130 -27.41 22.22 -33.49
C THR A 130 -28.06 22.91 -34.68
N PRO A 131 -28.63 22.22 -35.64
CA PRO A 131 -29.38 22.82 -36.75
C PRO A 131 -30.54 23.72 -36.29
N GLN A 132 -31.18 23.33 -35.17
CA GLN A 132 -32.29 24.08 -34.56
C GLN A 132 -31.82 25.39 -33.97
N ARG A 133 -30.66 25.44 -33.30
CA ARG A 133 -30.10 26.66 -32.71
C ARG A 133 -29.79 27.72 -33.75
N PHE A 134 -29.46 27.35 -34.98
CA PHE A 134 -29.16 28.22 -36.09
C PHE A 134 -30.36 28.38 -37.07
N SER A 135 -31.58 27.95 -36.72
CA SER A 135 -32.81 28.32 -37.39
C SER A 135 -33.20 29.77 -37.08
N ALA A 136 -34.12 30.39 -37.82
CA ALA A 136 -34.61 31.74 -37.53
C ALA A 136 -35.22 31.82 -36.15
N GLU A 137 -36.04 30.85 -35.75
CA GLU A 137 -36.67 30.74 -34.43
C GLU A 137 -35.63 30.50 -33.31
N GLY A 138 -34.65 29.60 -33.52
CA GLY A 138 -33.58 29.33 -32.58
C GLY A 138 -32.68 30.55 -32.35
N LEU A 139 -32.39 31.31 -33.39
CA LEU A 139 -31.62 32.56 -33.31
C LEU A 139 -32.44 33.66 -32.60
N HIS A 140 -33.77 33.74 -32.83
CA HIS A 140 -34.66 34.66 -32.15
C HIS A 140 -34.67 34.41 -30.65
N GLN A 141 -34.83 33.15 -30.24
CA GLN A 141 -34.78 32.75 -28.82
C GLN A 141 -33.41 33.02 -28.20
N ALA A 142 -32.32 32.66 -28.87
CA ALA A 142 -30.96 32.87 -28.37
C ALA A 142 -30.60 34.37 -28.22
N LEU A 143 -31.11 35.22 -29.09
CA LEU A 143 -31.01 36.66 -28.95
C LEU A 143 -31.78 37.17 -27.74
N GLY A 144 -33.01 36.67 -27.48
CA GLY A 144 -33.77 36.95 -26.29
C GLY A 144 -32.99 36.60 -25.00
N ASP A 145 -32.47 35.38 -24.91
CA ASP A 145 -31.65 34.91 -23.79
C ASP A 145 -30.41 35.82 -23.57
N SER A 146 -29.76 36.26 -24.64
CA SER A 146 -28.61 37.15 -24.60
C SER A 146 -28.98 38.58 -24.17
N LEU A 147 -30.17 39.07 -24.54
CA LEU A 147 -30.67 40.35 -24.11
C LEU A 147 -31.06 40.34 -22.60
N ASP A 148 -31.60 39.22 -22.13
CA ASP A 148 -31.88 39.02 -20.70
C ASP A 148 -30.58 38.98 -19.88
N LEU A 149 -29.54 38.38 -20.43
CA LEU A 149 -28.18 38.38 -19.82
C LEU A 149 -27.60 39.77 -19.73
N LEU A 150 -27.84 40.64 -20.75
CA LEU A 150 -27.45 42.05 -20.73
C LEU A 150 -28.14 42.85 -19.66
N ALA A 151 -29.37 42.49 -19.28
CA ALA A 151 -30.13 43.11 -18.21
C ALA A 151 -29.67 42.65 -16.80
N SER A 152 -28.86 41.63 -16.71
CA SER A 152 -28.31 41.07 -15.47
C SER A 152 -27.03 41.79 -15.02
N SER A 153 -26.54 41.44 -13.82
CA SER A 153 -25.24 41.91 -13.29
C SER A 153 -24.04 41.59 -14.19
N ALA A 154 -24.15 40.57 -15.06
CA ALA A 154 -23.13 40.17 -16.04
C ALA A 154 -23.16 41.00 -17.34
N GLY A 155 -24.08 41.95 -17.46
CA GLY A 155 -24.36 42.70 -18.67
C GLY A 155 -23.18 43.48 -19.29
N LEU A 156 -22.22 43.93 -18.47
CA LEU A 156 -21.01 44.60 -18.96
C LEU A 156 -20.09 43.67 -19.78
N VAL A 157 -19.98 42.41 -19.39
CA VAL A 157 -19.18 41.38 -20.11
C VAL A 157 -19.96 40.96 -21.36
N ALA A 158 -21.25 40.68 -21.20
CA ALA A 158 -22.12 40.25 -22.29
C ALA A 158 -22.21 41.30 -23.42
N LYS A 159 -22.15 42.58 -23.12
CA LYS A 159 -22.20 43.66 -24.10
C LYS A 159 -21.09 43.59 -25.17
N ASN A 160 -19.89 43.30 -24.74
CA ASN A 160 -18.73 43.22 -25.65
C ASN A 160 -18.75 41.94 -26.48
N MET A 161 -19.41 40.88 -26.02
CA MET A 161 -19.48 39.57 -26.68
C MET A 161 -20.66 39.47 -27.65
N LEU A 162 -21.76 40.16 -27.39
CA LEU A 162 -23.00 40.06 -28.16
C LEU A 162 -22.83 40.17 -29.68
N PRO A 163 -22.01 41.10 -30.23
CA PRO A 163 -21.82 41.17 -31.71
C PRO A 163 -21.16 39.94 -32.33
N HIS A 164 -20.39 39.21 -31.56
CA HIS A 164 -19.63 38.03 -31.99
C HIS A 164 -20.28 36.71 -31.58
N ASP A 165 -21.03 36.67 -30.46
CA ASP A 165 -21.65 35.48 -29.91
C ASP A 165 -23.09 35.74 -29.42
N PRO A 166 -24.01 36.14 -30.36
CA PRO A 166 -25.40 36.35 -30.02
C PRO A 166 -26.15 35.07 -29.62
N THR A 167 -25.57 33.90 -29.99
CA THR A 167 -26.12 32.61 -29.60
C THR A 167 -25.65 32.12 -28.21
N GLY A 168 -24.72 32.85 -27.54
CA GLY A 168 -24.24 32.57 -26.21
C GLY A 168 -23.45 31.28 -26.06
N GLU A 169 -22.74 30.86 -27.13
CA GLU A 169 -21.97 29.59 -27.10
C GLU A 169 -20.85 29.64 -26.09
N VAL A 170 -20.20 30.78 -25.89
CA VAL A 170 -19.16 30.96 -24.86
C VAL A 170 -19.76 30.84 -23.45
N ALA A 171 -20.92 31.43 -23.22
CA ALA A 171 -21.60 31.32 -21.93
C ALA A 171 -22.01 29.86 -21.64
N ALA A 172 -22.50 29.13 -22.64
CA ALA A 172 -22.83 27.71 -22.53
C ALA A 172 -21.58 26.86 -22.20
N LEU A 173 -20.42 27.15 -22.84
CA LEU A 173 -19.16 26.48 -22.55
C LEU A 173 -18.64 26.79 -21.15
N VAL A 174 -18.68 28.06 -20.72
CA VAL A 174 -18.27 28.45 -19.37
C VAL A 174 -19.16 27.75 -18.33
N SER A 175 -20.49 27.75 -18.50
CA SER A 175 -21.39 27.05 -17.58
C SER A 175 -21.16 25.54 -17.55
N GLN A 176 -20.78 24.95 -18.67
CA GLN A 176 -20.41 23.53 -18.75
C GLN A 176 -19.07 23.24 -18.04
N LEU A 177 -18.11 24.16 -18.10
CA LEU A 177 -16.83 24.06 -17.43
C LEU A 177 -16.95 24.39 -15.92
N ASP A 178 -17.78 25.35 -15.55
CA ASP A 178 -18.06 25.77 -14.16
C ASP A 178 -18.88 24.74 -13.36
N SER A 179 -19.46 23.74 -14.00
CA SER A 179 -20.14 22.62 -13.30
C SER A 179 -19.21 21.79 -12.42
N THR A 180 -17.89 21.99 -12.54
CA THR A 180 -16.90 21.52 -11.60
C THR A 180 -16.85 22.44 -10.38
N ALA A 181 -16.88 21.86 -9.14
CA ALA A 181 -16.71 22.66 -7.92
C ALA A 181 -15.32 23.29 -7.92
N LEU A 182 -15.22 24.51 -8.45
CA LEU A 182 -13.96 25.26 -8.46
C LEU A 182 -13.55 25.60 -7.02
N PRO A 183 -12.24 25.57 -6.72
CA PRO A 183 -11.73 26.05 -5.44
C PRO A 183 -12.13 27.49 -5.19
N SER A 184 -12.30 27.89 -3.93
CA SER A 184 -12.50 29.27 -3.56
C SER A 184 -11.29 30.10 -3.96
N LEU A 185 -11.50 31.35 -4.41
CA LEU A 185 -10.43 32.29 -4.73
C LEU A 185 -10.25 33.28 -3.58
N SER A 186 -9.01 33.50 -3.15
CA SER A 186 -8.64 34.55 -2.21
C SER A 186 -7.37 35.23 -2.69
N ASN A 187 -7.45 36.55 -2.86
CA ASN A 187 -6.33 37.36 -3.39
C ASN A 187 -5.73 36.82 -4.72
N GLY A 188 -6.59 36.30 -5.61
CA GLY A 188 -6.20 35.78 -6.92
C GLY A 188 -5.48 34.41 -6.93
N VAL A 189 -5.53 33.66 -5.83
CA VAL A 189 -5.08 32.28 -5.75
C VAL A 189 -6.13 31.39 -5.13
N TRP A 190 -6.05 30.07 -5.36
CA TRP A 190 -6.94 29.10 -4.74
C TRP A 190 -6.77 29.09 -3.22
N ALA A 191 -7.88 29.03 -2.53
CA ALA A 191 -7.95 29.00 -1.07
C ALA A 191 -8.92 27.91 -0.59
N SER A 192 -8.73 27.42 0.62
CA SER A 192 -9.70 26.58 1.30
C SER A 192 -11.02 27.33 1.52
N ARG A 193 -12.12 26.59 1.64
CA ARG A 193 -13.47 27.17 1.84
C ARG A 193 -13.55 28.05 3.09
N ASP A 194 -12.78 27.74 4.11
CA ASP A 194 -12.68 28.52 5.35
C ASP A 194 -11.64 29.67 5.29
N GLY A 195 -10.97 29.84 4.16
CA GLY A 195 -9.96 30.87 3.91
C GLY A 195 -8.65 30.71 4.69
N LYS A 196 -8.45 29.59 5.43
CA LYS A 196 -7.26 29.42 6.29
C LYS A 196 -6.04 28.94 5.56
N ARG A 197 -6.19 28.38 4.35
CA ARG A 197 -5.11 27.82 3.53
C ARG A 197 -5.12 28.45 2.15
N ALA A 198 -3.93 28.68 1.58
CA ALA A 198 -3.79 28.72 0.13
C ALA A 198 -3.50 27.31 -0.36
N VAL A 199 -4.10 26.92 -1.50
CA VAL A 199 -3.94 25.56 -2.03
C VAL A 199 -3.36 25.57 -3.44
N LEU A 200 -2.53 24.58 -3.75
CA LEU A 200 -1.92 24.37 -5.05
C LEU A 200 -1.99 22.88 -5.40
N VAL A 201 -2.02 22.61 -6.69
CA VAL A 201 -1.86 21.25 -7.24
C VAL A 201 -0.61 21.23 -8.11
N ALA A 202 0.32 20.34 -7.77
CA ALA A 202 1.50 20.08 -8.56
C ALA A 202 1.40 18.68 -9.18
N GLN A 203 1.71 18.57 -10.46
CA GLN A 203 1.79 17.28 -11.16
C GLN A 203 3.24 17.00 -11.51
N THR A 204 3.76 15.87 -11.07
CA THR A 204 5.13 15.46 -11.41
C THR A 204 5.21 14.91 -12.84
N SER A 205 6.33 15.13 -13.50
CA SER A 205 6.62 14.55 -14.83
C SER A 205 6.89 13.04 -14.73
N ALA A 206 7.47 12.58 -13.62
CA ALA A 206 7.75 11.18 -13.36
C ALA A 206 6.50 10.41 -12.96
N ALA A 207 6.49 9.09 -13.18
CA ALA A 207 5.44 8.20 -12.72
C ALA A 207 5.32 8.22 -11.18
N GLY A 208 4.09 8.06 -10.66
CA GLY A 208 3.85 8.02 -9.22
C GLY A 208 4.54 6.84 -8.52
N SER A 209 4.82 5.77 -9.24
CA SER A 209 5.57 4.60 -8.77
C SER A 209 7.09 4.82 -8.68
N ASP A 210 7.65 5.85 -9.33
CA ASP A 210 9.07 6.23 -9.19
C ASP A 210 9.27 7.03 -7.89
N THR A 211 9.41 6.30 -6.78
CA THR A 211 9.52 6.88 -5.43
C THR A 211 10.74 7.79 -5.28
N ASP A 212 11.84 7.54 -6.03
CA ASP A 212 13.02 8.38 -5.96
C ASP A 212 12.83 9.71 -6.68
N ALA A 213 12.15 9.70 -7.83
CA ALA A 213 11.78 10.92 -8.52
C ALA A 213 10.75 11.72 -7.73
N GLN A 214 9.77 11.06 -7.12
CA GLN A 214 8.81 11.71 -6.22
C GLN A 214 9.50 12.35 -5.02
N ALA A 215 10.47 11.69 -4.39
CA ALA A 215 11.25 12.26 -3.29
C ALA A 215 11.99 13.53 -3.71
N ARG A 216 12.64 13.52 -4.89
CA ARG A 216 13.32 14.72 -5.42
C ARG A 216 12.35 15.87 -5.66
N ALA A 217 11.18 15.58 -6.23
CA ALA A 217 10.15 16.59 -6.47
C ALA A 217 9.62 17.18 -5.15
N ILE A 218 9.36 16.36 -4.14
CA ILE A 218 8.93 16.79 -2.79
C ILE A 218 10.00 17.67 -2.14
N ASP A 219 11.28 17.30 -2.23
CA ASP A 219 12.38 18.10 -1.70
C ASP A 219 12.55 19.44 -2.45
N THR A 220 12.24 19.45 -3.75
CA THR A 220 12.21 20.69 -4.53
C THR A 220 11.09 21.61 -4.05
N VAL A 221 9.88 21.08 -3.79
CA VAL A 221 8.76 21.84 -3.21
C VAL A 221 9.15 22.42 -1.85
N ARG A 222 9.76 21.64 -0.95
CA ARG A 222 10.21 22.11 0.37
C ARG A 222 11.22 23.25 0.25
N ARG A 223 12.26 23.07 -0.57
CA ARG A 223 13.28 24.10 -0.78
C ARG A 223 12.72 25.38 -1.40
N ALA A 224 11.83 25.26 -2.37
CA ALA A 224 11.17 26.41 -2.99
C ALA A 224 10.27 27.15 -2.00
N PHE A 225 9.54 26.43 -1.14
CA PHE A 225 8.74 27.01 -0.07
C PHE A 225 9.59 27.75 0.96
N ASP A 226 10.68 27.12 1.44
CA ASP A 226 11.61 27.75 2.39
C ASP A 226 12.26 29.02 1.82
N ALA A 227 12.55 29.03 0.51
CA ALA A 227 13.04 30.23 -0.18
C ALA A 227 11.94 31.31 -0.25
N ALA A 228 10.69 30.94 -0.56
CA ALA A 228 9.56 31.86 -0.58
C ALA A 228 9.29 32.47 0.81
N VAL A 229 9.35 31.67 1.87
CA VAL A 229 9.18 32.14 3.26
C VAL A 229 10.26 33.18 3.63
N ARG A 230 11.52 32.94 3.25
CA ARG A 230 12.61 33.90 3.50
C ARG A 230 12.44 35.22 2.72
N ALA A 231 11.84 35.16 1.54
CA ALA A 231 11.65 36.34 0.69
C ALA A 231 10.36 37.13 0.99
N THR A 232 9.40 36.53 1.68
CA THR A 232 8.07 37.14 1.93
C THR A 232 8.01 37.72 3.36
N PRO A 233 7.70 39.01 3.56
CA PRO A 233 7.50 39.56 4.90
C PRO A 233 6.35 38.85 5.64
N ASN A 234 6.50 38.72 6.96
CA ASN A 234 5.51 38.09 7.86
C ASN A 234 5.20 36.60 7.57
N ALA A 235 6.00 35.92 6.75
CA ALA A 235 5.79 34.53 6.39
C ALA A 235 6.39 33.52 7.37
N ALA A 236 7.12 33.96 8.41
CA ALA A 236 7.88 33.04 9.30
C ALA A 236 7.01 32.00 10.03
N SER A 237 5.72 32.27 10.22
CA SER A 237 4.75 31.33 10.84
C SER A 237 4.04 30.45 9.83
N ALA A 238 4.31 30.61 8.53
CA ALA A 238 3.69 29.79 7.49
C ALA A 238 4.18 28.35 7.54
N LYS A 239 3.25 27.42 7.33
CA LYS A 239 3.50 25.97 7.31
C LYS A 239 3.12 25.39 5.97
N LEU A 240 4.01 24.55 5.45
CA LEU A 240 3.77 23.76 4.25
C LEU A 240 3.09 22.45 4.61
N LEU A 241 1.96 22.17 4.01
CA LEU A 241 1.27 20.90 4.05
C LEU A 241 1.36 20.26 2.66
N MET A 242 1.68 18.98 2.61
CA MET A 242 1.73 18.23 1.36
C MET A 242 1.03 16.89 1.54
N THR A 243 0.30 16.47 0.51
CA THR A 243 -0.33 15.16 0.46
C THR A 243 -0.42 14.68 -0.99
N GLY A 244 -0.74 13.42 -1.15
CA GLY A 244 -0.87 12.75 -2.44
C GLY A 244 -0.18 11.40 -2.43
N PRO A 245 -0.48 10.51 -3.41
CA PRO A 245 0.08 9.17 -3.45
C PRO A 245 1.62 9.14 -3.46
N GLY A 246 2.26 10.06 -4.20
CA GLY A 246 3.71 10.19 -4.22
C GLY A 246 4.29 10.57 -2.84
N VAL A 247 3.63 11.49 -2.12
CA VAL A 247 4.03 11.89 -0.75
C VAL A 247 3.89 10.70 0.19
N PHE A 248 2.77 9.98 0.15
CA PHE A 248 2.57 8.79 0.99
C PHE A 248 3.60 7.70 0.70
N SER A 249 3.95 7.48 -0.57
CA SER A 249 4.96 6.48 -0.93
C SER A 249 6.34 6.83 -0.39
N VAL A 250 6.73 8.11 -0.45
CA VAL A 250 8.01 8.60 0.08
C VAL A 250 8.02 8.53 1.61
N ASP A 251 7.00 9.07 2.27
CA ASP A 251 6.91 9.07 3.75
C ASP A 251 6.87 7.63 4.30
N THR A 252 6.14 6.73 3.63
CA THR A 252 6.10 5.31 3.99
C THR A 252 7.45 4.65 3.84
N ARG A 253 8.15 4.88 2.71
CA ARG A 253 9.49 4.35 2.48
C ARG A 253 10.46 4.82 3.57
N ASP A 254 10.45 6.10 3.90
CA ASP A 254 11.35 6.67 4.88
C ASP A 254 11.02 6.17 6.29
N THR A 255 9.73 6.00 6.60
CA THR A 255 9.27 5.36 7.86
C THR A 255 9.72 3.91 7.95
N ILE A 256 9.51 3.12 6.88
CA ILE A 256 9.95 1.71 6.84
C ILE A 256 11.46 1.63 7.02
N LYS A 257 12.24 2.44 6.27
CA LYS A 257 13.69 2.45 6.36
C LYS A 257 14.17 2.78 7.77
N HIS A 258 13.65 3.84 8.37
CA HIS A 258 14.03 4.28 9.71
C HIS A 258 13.65 3.24 10.79
N ASP A 259 12.43 2.68 10.70
CA ASP A 259 11.96 1.65 11.63
C ASP A 259 12.78 0.36 11.49
N VAL A 260 13.05 -0.09 10.26
CA VAL A 260 13.89 -1.27 10.02
C VAL A 260 15.30 -1.07 10.58
N GLU A 261 15.94 0.07 10.32
CA GLU A 261 17.27 0.39 10.85
C GLU A 261 17.26 0.42 12.39
N ARG A 262 16.35 1.15 13.00
CA ARG A 262 16.23 1.31 14.45
C ARG A 262 15.89 -0.01 15.14
N LEU A 263 14.85 -0.72 14.67
CA LEU A 263 14.40 -1.95 15.31
C LEU A 263 15.38 -3.10 15.08
N SER A 264 16.05 -3.17 13.93
CA SER A 264 17.11 -4.15 13.67
C SER A 264 18.31 -3.91 14.60
N ALA A 265 18.75 -2.66 14.74
CA ALA A 265 19.84 -2.32 15.64
C ALA A 265 19.47 -2.64 17.10
N LEU A 266 18.28 -2.27 17.53
CA LEU A 266 17.81 -2.55 18.90
C LEU A 266 17.65 -4.05 19.16
N SER A 267 17.11 -4.81 18.19
CA SER A 267 16.98 -6.28 18.26
C SER A 267 18.35 -6.93 18.35
N LEU A 268 19.29 -6.51 17.50
CA LEU A 268 20.65 -7.03 17.52
C LEU A 268 21.33 -6.74 18.88
N VAL A 269 21.24 -5.51 19.39
CA VAL A 269 21.78 -5.14 20.72
C VAL A 269 21.17 -5.99 21.81
N LEU A 270 19.85 -6.19 21.81
CA LEU A 270 19.16 -6.97 22.83
C LEU A 270 19.54 -8.46 22.76
N ILE A 271 19.62 -9.03 21.55
CA ILE A 271 20.06 -10.40 21.35
C ILE A 271 21.53 -10.58 21.72
N VAL A 272 22.40 -9.65 21.35
CA VAL A 272 23.82 -9.63 21.77
C VAL A 272 23.92 -9.55 23.29
N ALA A 273 23.20 -8.66 23.95
CA ALA A 273 23.17 -8.55 25.40
C ALA A 273 22.67 -9.84 26.06
N LEU A 274 21.59 -10.45 25.53
CA LEU A 274 21.07 -11.73 25.99
C LEU A 274 22.14 -12.83 25.85
N LEU A 275 22.77 -12.95 24.67
CA LEU A 275 23.80 -13.95 24.43
C LEU A 275 25.03 -13.73 25.31
N LEU A 276 25.44 -12.47 25.58
CA LEU A 276 26.55 -12.15 26.49
C LEU A 276 26.26 -12.57 27.93
N THR A 277 24.99 -12.60 28.35
CA THR A 277 24.65 -13.13 29.67
C THR A 277 24.91 -14.64 29.77
N VAL A 278 24.83 -15.38 28.67
CA VAL A 278 25.03 -16.83 28.56
C VAL A 278 26.46 -17.16 28.14
N TYR A 279 27.02 -16.47 27.17
CA TYR A 279 28.36 -16.67 26.63
C TYR A 279 29.32 -15.68 27.29
N ARG A 280 30.33 -16.18 27.99
CA ARG A 280 31.34 -15.30 28.60
C ARG A 280 32.46 -14.86 27.67
N SER A 281 32.43 -15.30 26.43
CA SER A 281 33.49 -15.06 25.45
C SER A 281 32.96 -14.34 24.22
N PRO A 282 33.54 -13.17 23.82
CA PRO A 282 33.20 -12.48 22.59
C PRO A 282 33.36 -13.35 21.35
N ARG A 283 34.32 -14.27 21.37
CA ARG A 283 34.53 -15.24 20.28
C ARG A 283 33.33 -16.18 20.11
N THR A 284 32.77 -16.68 21.22
CA THR A 284 31.59 -17.53 21.19
C THR A 284 30.37 -16.78 20.72
N LEU A 285 30.25 -15.51 21.08
CA LEU A 285 29.20 -14.61 20.60
C LEU A 285 29.25 -14.46 19.07
N VAL A 286 30.43 -14.11 18.52
CA VAL A 286 30.61 -13.96 17.06
C VAL A 286 30.27 -15.25 16.35
N LEU A 287 30.75 -16.39 16.87
CA LEU A 287 30.43 -17.70 16.30
C LEU A 287 28.92 -18.01 16.39
N GLY A 288 28.24 -17.58 17.45
CA GLY A 288 26.79 -17.76 17.63
C GLY A 288 25.96 -16.95 16.63
N LEU A 289 26.43 -15.79 16.23
CA LEU A 289 25.75 -14.92 15.24
C LEU A 289 26.05 -15.32 13.78
N LEU A 290 27.09 -16.08 13.53
CA LEU A 290 27.53 -16.45 12.20
C LEU A 290 26.47 -17.21 11.35
N PRO A 291 25.72 -18.19 11.88
CA PRO A 291 24.62 -18.83 11.14
C PRO A 291 23.54 -17.85 10.75
N VAL A 292 23.21 -16.92 11.67
CA VAL A 292 22.17 -15.90 11.45
C VAL A 292 22.54 -14.97 10.30
N LEU A 293 23.75 -14.39 10.35
CA LEU A 293 24.24 -13.49 9.30
C LEU A 293 24.33 -14.18 7.94
N SER A 294 24.72 -15.46 7.94
CA SER A 294 24.75 -16.29 6.73
C SER A 294 23.34 -16.53 6.19
N GLY A 295 22.36 -16.76 7.08
CA GLY A 295 20.97 -16.96 6.71
C GLY A 295 20.35 -15.69 6.12
N VAL A 296 20.59 -14.53 6.73
CA VAL A 296 20.13 -13.23 6.22
C VAL A 296 20.70 -12.97 4.83
N ALA A 297 22.00 -13.12 4.64
CA ALA A 297 22.65 -12.93 3.34
C ALA A 297 22.10 -13.86 2.26
N ALA A 298 21.92 -15.14 2.58
CA ALA A 298 21.36 -16.12 1.65
C ALA A 298 19.90 -15.84 1.32
N GLY A 299 19.10 -15.41 2.31
CA GLY A 299 17.70 -15.04 2.14
C GLY A 299 17.53 -13.84 1.20
N VAL A 300 18.30 -12.77 1.43
CA VAL A 300 18.29 -11.59 0.54
C VAL A 300 18.70 -11.97 -0.88
N ALA A 301 19.78 -12.73 -1.02
CA ALA A 301 20.26 -13.17 -2.34
C ALA A 301 19.22 -14.04 -3.08
N ALA A 302 18.53 -14.95 -2.38
CA ALA A 302 17.49 -15.78 -2.96
C ALA A 302 16.30 -14.98 -3.46
N VAL A 303 15.83 -13.99 -2.67
CA VAL A 303 14.74 -13.10 -3.08
C VAL A 303 15.17 -12.23 -4.28
N SER A 304 16.39 -11.71 -4.26
CA SER A 304 16.93 -10.93 -5.37
C SER A 304 16.99 -11.74 -6.69
N ILE A 305 17.45 -12.99 -6.64
CA ILE A 305 17.47 -13.87 -7.81
C ILE A 305 16.07 -14.25 -8.27
N GLY A 306 15.15 -14.52 -7.35
CA GLY A 306 13.79 -14.96 -7.66
C GLY A 306 12.85 -13.87 -8.18
N PHE A 307 13.05 -12.63 -7.73
CA PHE A 307 12.12 -11.53 -7.99
C PHE A 307 12.76 -10.31 -8.65
N GLY A 308 14.09 -10.24 -8.75
CA GLY A 308 14.82 -9.09 -9.28
C GLY A 308 14.91 -7.90 -8.33
N THR A 309 13.92 -7.73 -7.45
CA THR A 309 13.83 -6.64 -6.46
C THR A 309 13.51 -7.18 -5.07
N VAL A 310 14.07 -6.55 -4.04
CA VAL A 310 13.81 -6.91 -2.64
C VAL A 310 13.01 -5.79 -1.99
N HIS A 311 11.86 -6.15 -1.41
CA HIS A 311 11.01 -5.20 -0.69
C HIS A 311 11.58 -4.85 0.67
N GLY A 312 11.49 -3.56 1.07
CA GLY A 312 11.90 -3.09 2.38
C GLY A 312 11.22 -3.83 3.53
N LEU A 313 9.97 -4.22 3.37
CA LEU A 313 9.26 -5.07 4.33
C LEU A 313 9.90 -6.45 4.49
N THR A 314 10.36 -7.09 3.41
CA THR A 314 11.08 -8.37 3.47
C THR A 314 12.38 -8.23 4.28
N LEU A 315 13.09 -7.08 4.17
CA LEU A 315 14.25 -6.78 5.02
C LEU A 315 13.86 -6.55 6.48
N GLY A 316 12.72 -5.88 6.74
CA GLY A 316 12.19 -5.71 8.09
C GLY A 316 11.95 -7.04 8.79
N PHE A 317 11.51 -8.07 8.05
CA PHE A 317 11.44 -9.44 8.53
C PHE A 317 12.80 -10.11 8.74
N GLY A 318 13.89 -9.55 8.24
CA GLY A 318 15.24 -10.01 8.55
C GLY A 318 15.53 -10.04 10.05
N THR A 319 14.93 -9.11 10.81
CA THR A 319 15.03 -9.07 12.27
C THR A 319 14.39 -10.29 12.93
N THR A 320 13.28 -10.78 12.38
CA THR A 320 12.57 -11.95 12.91
C THR A 320 13.36 -13.23 12.65
N LEU A 321 13.99 -13.35 11.47
CA LEU A 321 14.88 -14.45 11.15
C LEU A 321 16.07 -14.50 12.10
N ILE A 322 16.59 -13.33 12.57
CA ILE A 322 17.64 -13.26 13.58
C ILE A 322 17.19 -13.97 14.85
N GLY A 323 15.95 -13.69 15.32
CA GLY A 323 15.39 -14.29 16.53
C GLY A 323 15.27 -15.82 16.43
N GLU A 324 14.82 -16.37 15.31
CA GLU A 324 14.61 -17.80 15.13
C GLU A 324 15.92 -18.55 14.80
N ALA A 325 16.77 -17.96 13.94
CA ALA A 325 18.00 -18.63 13.50
C ALA A 325 19.08 -18.70 14.59
N VAL A 326 19.06 -17.78 15.56
CA VAL A 326 20.01 -17.79 16.68
C VAL A 326 19.78 -18.98 17.61
N ASP A 327 18.57 -19.52 17.65
CA ASP A 327 18.18 -20.67 18.49
C ASP A 327 19.09 -21.88 18.22
N TYR A 328 19.42 -22.13 16.96
CA TYR A 328 20.26 -23.27 16.58
C TYR A 328 21.69 -23.19 17.17
N SER A 329 22.25 -21.99 17.21
CA SER A 329 23.56 -21.78 17.84
C SER A 329 23.47 -21.89 19.37
N ILE A 330 22.40 -21.41 19.97
CA ILE A 330 22.13 -21.54 21.41
C ILE A 330 22.03 -23.03 21.81
N TYR A 331 21.26 -23.81 21.05
CA TYR A 331 21.16 -25.26 21.28
C TYR A 331 22.52 -25.93 21.16
N LEU A 332 23.32 -25.61 20.14
CA LEU A 332 24.65 -26.20 19.99
C LEU A 332 25.55 -25.84 21.18
N PHE A 333 25.68 -24.57 21.53
CA PHE A 333 26.63 -24.14 22.53
C PHE A 333 26.20 -24.53 23.95
N VAL A 334 24.94 -24.27 24.36
CA VAL A 334 24.44 -24.52 25.72
C VAL A 334 24.32 -26.00 26.01
N GLN A 335 23.79 -26.79 25.09
CA GLN A 335 23.58 -28.26 25.33
C GLN A 335 24.87 -29.06 25.18
N SER A 336 25.87 -28.58 24.44
CA SER A 336 27.15 -29.31 24.30
C SER A 336 28.21 -28.97 25.34
N ALA A 337 27.95 -28.01 26.25
CA ALA A 337 28.90 -27.55 27.28
C ALA A 337 28.88 -28.40 28.58
N GLY A 338 27.98 -29.33 28.70
CA GLY A 338 27.66 -30.01 29.98
C GLY A 338 28.58 -31.13 30.45
N THR A 339 29.67 -31.50 29.77
CA THR A 339 30.52 -32.65 30.16
C THR A 339 31.99 -32.25 30.15
N HIS A 340 32.46 -31.72 31.30
CA HIS A 340 33.89 -31.42 31.53
C HIS A 340 34.79 -32.69 31.49
N THR A 341 34.20 -33.90 31.50
CA THR A 341 34.88 -35.16 31.57
C THR A 341 35.07 -35.88 30.22
N VAL A 342 34.46 -35.37 29.14
CA VAL A 342 34.48 -36.02 27.79
C VAL A 342 35.25 -35.16 26.79
N ARG A 343 35.97 -35.79 25.89
CA ARG A 343 36.72 -35.09 24.83
C ARG A 343 35.74 -34.21 23.98
N PRO A 344 36.13 -33.00 23.58
CA PRO A 344 35.24 -32.07 22.85
C PRO A 344 34.63 -32.67 21.59
N ALA A 345 35.35 -33.54 20.90
CA ALA A 345 34.89 -34.23 19.67
C ALA A 345 33.75 -35.24 19.97
N ASP A 346 33.80 -35.90 21.13
CA ASP A 346 32.84 -36.92 21.50
C ASP A 346 31.55 -36.26 22.05
N SER A 347 31.66 -35.12 22.76
CA SER A 347 30.52 -34.33 23.18
C SER A 347 29.73 -33.75 22.00
N LEU A 348 30.43 -33.35 20.94
CA LEU A 348 29.79 -32.86 19.70
C LEU A 348 29.08 -33.99 18.95
N ARG A 349 29.68 -35.18 18.84
CA ARG A 349 29.04 -36.35 18.23
C ARG A 349 27.78 -36.77 19.01
N ALA A 350 27.89 -36.79 20.33
CA ALA A 350 26.74 -37.08 21.19
C ALA A 350 25.61 -36.05 21.03
N TRP A 351 25.95 -34.73 20.97
CA TRP A 351 24.97 -33.69 20.69
C TRP A 351 24.29 -33.91 19.34
N ILE A 352 25.02 -34.15 18.28
CA ILE A 352 24.50 -34.44 16.95
C ILE A 352 23.54 -35.62 16.97
N ALA A 353 23.92 -36.73 17.63
CA ALA A 353 23.09 -37.93 17.68
C ALA A 353 21.79 -37.68 18.47
N THR A 354 21.85 -36.89 19.54
CA THR A 354 20.73 -36.73 20.49
C THR A 354 19.76 -35.59 20.09
N TYR A 355 20.30 -34.44 19.73
CA TYR A 355 19.49 -33.22 19.57
C TYR A 355 19.23 -32.81 18.12
N TRP A 356 20.17 -33.14 17.19
CA TRP A 356 20.01 -32.77 15.78
C TRP A 356 18.72 -33.29 15.13
N PRO A 357 18.25 -34.55 15.40
CA PRO A 357 16.98 -35.02 14.83
C PRO A 357 15.79 -34.12 15.19
N THR A 358 15.75 -33.61 16.44
CA THR A 358 14.69 -32.71 16.91
C THR A 358 14.82 -31.34 16.28
N ILE A 359 16.03 -30.76 16.21
CA ILE A 359 16.31 -29.47 15.58
C ILE A 359 15.93 -29.55 14.11
N ARG A 360 16.35 -30.60 13.40
CA ARG A 360 16.00 -30.81 11.99
C ARG A 360 14.50 -30.87 11.76
N LEU A 361 13.76 -31.53 12.66
CA LEU A 361 12.30 -31.60 12.59
C LEU A 361 11.68 -30.23 12.82
N GLY A 362 12.19 -29.44 13.77
CA GLY A 362 11.78 -28.07 13.98
C GLY A 362 12.04 -27.18 12.76
N VAL A 363 13.24 -27.28 12.13
CA VAL A 363 13.52 -26.56 10.88
C VAL A 363 12.51 -26.94 9.78
N LEU A 364 12.19 -28.22 9.64
CA LEU A 364 11.23 -28.69 8.66
C LEU A 364 9.81 -28.20 8.93
N THR A 365 9.39 -28.09 10.19
CA THR A 365 8.08 -27.52 10.54
C THR A 365 8.02 -26.03 10.20
N SER A 366 9.08 -25.27 10.49
CA SER A 366 9.17 -23.86 10.08
C SER A 366 9.19 -23.71 8.55
N VAL A 367 9.94 -24.54 7.83
CA VAL A 367 9.94 -24.56 6.36
C VAL A 367 8.55 -24.87 5.81
N CYS A 368 7.80 -25.84 6.39
CA CYS A 368 6.42 -26.11 5.97
C CYS A 368 5.50 -24.90 6.20
N GLY A 369 5.65 -24.20 7.33
CA GLY A 369 4.89 -22.99 7.61
C GLY A 369 5.18 -21.89 6.58
N PHE A 370 6.43 -21.58 6.33
CA PHE A 370 6.83 -20.58 5.33
C PHE A 370 6.52 -21.01 3.89
N ALA A 371 6.57 -22.32 3.58
CA ALA A 371 6.25 -22.83 2.25
C ALA A 371 4.79 -22.58 1.85
N SER A 372 3.86 -22.55 2.80
CA SER A 372 2.47 -22.20 2.49
C SER A 372 2.34 -20.79 1.93
N MET A 373 3.21 -19.85 2.36
CA MET A 373 3.21 -18.47 1.86
C MET A 373 3.69 -18.35 0.41
N LEU A 374 4.49 -19.31 -0.09
CA LEU A 374 4.95 -19.30 -1.50
C LEU A 374 3.80 -19.43 -2.50
N PHE A 375 2.66 -19.95 -2.07
CA PHE A 375 1.47 -20.14 -2.89
C PHE A 375 0.44 -19.03 -2.71
N SER A 376 0.72 -18.00 -1.89
CA SER A 376 -0.17 -16.86 -1.70
C SER A 376 -0.25 -16.02 -2.98
N GLY A 377 -1.45 -15.56 -3.32
CA GLY A 377 -1.67 -14.56 -4.37
C GLY A 377 -1.05 -13.19 -4.04
N PHE A 378 -0.59 -12.99 -2.79
CA PHE A 378 -0.02 -11.75 -2.30
C PHE A 378 1.52 -11.76 -2.42
N PRO A 379 2.13 -11.02 -3.38
CA PRO A 379 3.56 -11.15 -3.71
C PRO A 379 4.52 -10.89 -2.55
N GLY A 380 4.15 -10.01 -1.62
CA GLY A 380 4.97 -9.74 -0.44
C GLY A 380 5.12 -10.95 0.49
N LEU A 381 4.07 -11.76 0.64
CA LEU A 381 4.14 -12.99 1.42
C LEU A 381 4.99 -14.06 0.73
N VAL A 382 4.97 -14.11 -0.60
CA VAL A 382 5.82 -15.04 -1.38
C VAL A 382 7.29 -14.71 -1.18
N GLN A 383 7.67 -13.43 -1.24
CA GLN A 383 9.04 -12.98 -0.96
C GLN A 383 9.46 -13.32 0.47
N LEU A 384 8.57 -13.05 1.44
CA LEU A 384 8.80 -13.36 2.85
C LEU A 384 9.01 -14.88 3.06
N GLY A 385 8.15 -15.69 2.46
CA GLY A 385 8.25 -17.15 2.52
C GLY A 385 9.60 -17.65 1.98
N LEU A 386 9.99 -17.19 0.78
CA LEU A 386 11.27 -17.55 0.17
C LEU A 386 12.46 -17.12 1.03
N TYR A 387 12.46 -15.87 1.49
CA TYR A 387 13.49 -15.31 2.35
C TYR A 387 13.68 -16.15 3.61
N SER A 388 12.58 -16.45 4.29
CA SER A 388 12.60 -17.20 5.56
C SER A 388 13.04 -18.64 5.37
N ILE A 389 12.56 -19.33 4.33
CA ILE A 389 12.96 -20.72 4.04
C ILE A 389 14.46 -20.81 3.78
N VAL A 390 14.98 -20.00 2.85
CA VAL A 390 16.40 -20.04 2.47
C VAL A 390 17.27 -19.59 3.64
N GLY A 391 16.88 -18.54 4.34
CA GLY A 391 17.61 -18.04 5.50
C GLY A 391 17.70 -19.08 6.62
N LEU A 392 16.58 -19.69 6.99
CA LEU A 392 16.50 -20.66 8.06
C LEU A 392 17.27 -21.97 7.74
N VAL A 393 17.09 -22.48 6.51
CA VAL A 393 17.83 -23.68 6.05
C VAL A 393 19.32 -23.39 6.04
N THR A 394 19.75 -22.21 5.55
CA THR A 394 21.17 -21.82 5.55
C THR A 394 21.71 -21.73 6.97
N ALA A 395 20.99 -21.08 7.90
CA ALA A 395 21.42 -20.99 9.30
C ALA A 395 21.56 -22.37 9.94
N ALA A 396 20.60 -23.28 9.73
CA ALA A 396 20.65 -24.65 10.21
C ALA A 396 21.84 -25.44 9.62
N MET A 397 22.10 -25.29 8.32
CA MET A 397 23.23 -25.93 7.62
C MET A 397 24.57 -25.40 8.12
N VAL A 398 24.71 -24.08 8.30
CA VAL A 398 25.92 -23.47 8.87
C VAL A 398 26.15 -23.94 10.29
N THR A 399 25.10 -24.00 11.12
CA THR A 399 25.19 -24.55 12.48
C THR A 399 25.65 -26.01 12.49
N ARG A 400 25.15 -26.80 11.55
CA ARG A 400 25.46 -28.26 11.49
C ARG A 400 26.81 -28.58 10.91
N TYR A 401 27.23 -27.88 9.86
CA TYR A 401 28.40 -28.27 9.07
C TYR A 401 29.59 -27.32 9.18
N VAL A 402 29.39 -26.04 9.48
CA VAL A 402 30.44 -25.02 9.54
C VAL A 402 30.84 -24.74 10.99
N LEU A 403 29.86 -24.45 11.86
CA LEU A 403 30.09 -24.02 13.23
C LEU A 403 30.91 -25.04 14.07
N PRO A 404 30.71 -26.37 13.94
CA PRO A 404 31.52 -27.37 14.62
C PRO A 404 33.02 -27.29 14.31
N HIS A 405 33.39 -26.83 13.11
CA HIS A 405 34.77 -26.68 12.69
C HIS A 405 35.43 -25.40 13.18
N LEU A 406 34.63 -24.35 13.41
CA LEU A 406 35.10 -23.04 13.88
C LEU A 406 35.13 -22.92 15.41
N ARG A 407 34.38 -23.78 16.13
CA ARG A 407 34.17 -23.71 17.57
C ARG A 407 35.45 -23.78 18.40
N GLY A 408 36.48 -24.54 17.97
CA GLY A 408 37.64 -24.81 18.80
C GLY A 408 37.39 -25.76 19.97
N ALA A 409 38.40 -25.97 20.82
CA ALA A 409 38.34 -26.93 21.93
C ALA A 409 37.65 -26.39 23.20
N HIS A 410 37.70 -25.09 23.44
CA HIS A 410 37.20 -24.48 24.67
C HIS A 410 36.08 -23.49 24.30
N VAL A 411 34.89 -23.77 24.82
CA VAL A 411 33.73 -22.82 24.80
C VAL A 411 33.39 -22.53 26.25
N GLU A 412 33.63 -21.29 26.66
CA GLU A 412 33.30 -20.84 28.01
C GLU A 412 31.84 -20.36 28.05
N ILE A 413 31.01 -21.09 28.77
CA ILE A 413 29.64 -20.77 29.07
C ILE A 413 29.49 -20.55 30.58
N ARG A 414 28.61 -19.59 30.91
CA ARG A 414 28.28 -19.36 32.34
C ARG A 414 27.69 -20.60 32.96
N ASP A 415 28.00 -20.83 34.22
CA ASP A 415 27.32 -21.87 34.96
C ASP A 415 25.82 -21.56 35.08
N VAL A 416 25.03 -22.33 34.36
CA VAL A 416 23.55 -22.21 34.28
C VAL A 416 22.85 -23.22 35.19
N ALA A 417 23.58 -23.94 36.03
CA ALA A 417 23.03 -25.03 36.85
C ALA A 417 21.92 -24.51 37.82
N LYS A 418 22.12 -23.33 38.43
CA LYS A 418 21.10 -22.75 39.34
C LYS A 418 19.82 -22.38 38.61
N LEU A 419 19.94 -21.73 37.43
CA LEU A 419 18.81 -21.38 36.58
C LEU A 419 18.11 -22.63 36.06
N GLY A 420 18.90 -23.63 35.62
CA GLY A 420 18.37 -24.89 35.12
C GLY A 420 17.61 -25.66 36.21
N ALA A 421 18.12 -25.70 37.43
CA ALA A 421 17.44 -26.34 38.57
C ALA A 421 16.14 -25.60 38.95
N TRP A 422 16.11 -24.25 38.85
CA TRP A 422 14.90 -23.47 39.08
C TRP A 422 13.86 -23.77 37.97
N LEU A 423 14.25 -23.77 36.70
CA LEU A 423 13.38 -24.10 35.57
C LEU A 423 12.86 -25.55 35.67
N ALA A 424 13.69 -26.52 36.09
CA ALA A 424 13.25 -27.89 36.27
C ALA A 424 12.15 -27.98 37.35
N ARG A 425 12.29 -27.27 38.48
CA ARG A 425 11.24 -27.18 39.53
C ARG A 425 9.98 -26.50 38.99
N ALA A 426 10.12 -25.40 38.20
CA ALA A 426 9.00 -24.70 37.61
C ALA A 426 8.22 -25.59 36.62
N THR A 427 8.93 -26.34 35.77
CA THR A 427 8.29 -27.26 34.79
C THR A 427 7.65 -28.46 35.47
N GLN A 428 8.18 -28.94 36.64
CA GLN A 428 7.51 -29.95 37.45
C GLN A 428 6.21 -29.45 38.08
N ALA A 429 6.14 -28.18 38.45
CA ALA A 429 4.96 -27.55 39.02
C ALA A 429 3.93 -27.14 37.92
N ALA A 430 4.38 -26.86 36.71
CA ALA A 430 3.55 -26.34 35.60
C ALA A 430 2.29 -27.19 35.31
N PRO A 431 2.29 -28.56 35.38
CA PRO A 431 1.08 -29.33 35.18
C PRO A 431 -0.06 -29.08 36.18
N ARG A 432 0.21 -28.43 37.31
CA ARG A 432 -0.85 -27.99 38.24
C ARG A 432 -1.73 -26.92 37.66
N LEU A 433 -1.21 -26.14 36.67
CA LEU A 433 -1.91 -25.05 35.99
C LEU A 433 -2.79 -25.53 34.81
N ARG A 434 -2.99 -26.85 34.64
CA ARG A 434 -3.81 -27.37 33.51
C ARG A 434 -5.25 -26.88 33.55
N TRP A 435 -5.83 -26.80 34.77
CA TRP A 435 -7.19 -26.30 34.90
C TRP A 435 -7.32 -24.82 34.62
N THR A 436 -6.34 -24.01 35.01
CA THR A 436 -6.31 -22.59 34.64
C THR A 436 -6.18 -22.41 33.13
N LEU A 437 -5.36 -23.24 32.48
CA LEU A 437 -5.26 -23.24 31.02
C LEU A 437 -6.58 -23.60 30.34
N VAL A 438 -7.29 -24.66 30.84
CA VAL A 438 -8.62 -25.02 30.32
C VAL A 438 -9.61 -23.86 30.47
N LEU A 439 -9.63 -23.21 31.65
CA LEU A 439 -10.49 -22.04 31.89
C LEU A 439 -10.16 -20.88 30.95
N THR A 440 -8.87 -20.59 30.72
CA THR A 440 -8.40 -19.57 29.78
C THR A 440 -8.84 -19.89 28.34
N LEU A 441 -8.75 -21.17 27.93
CA LEU A 441 -9.19 -21.60 26.59
C LEU A 441 -10.72 -21.51 26.43
N VAL A 442 -11.48 -21.88 27.47
CA VAL A 442 -12.94 -21.71 27.43
C VAL A 442 -13.31 -20.23 27.33
N GLY A 443 -12.65 -19.36 28.12
CA GLY A 443 -12.82 -17.91 28.03
C GLY A 443 -12.43 -17.37 26.65
N ALA A 444 -11.32 -17.84 26.07
CA ALA A 444 -10.88 -17.48 24.74
C ALA A 444 -11.91 -17.88 23.66
N CYS A 445 -12.43 -19.11 23.71
CA CYS A 445 -13.47 -19.57 22.79
C CYS A 445 -14.78 -18.75 22.95
N ALA A 446 -15.17 -18.43 24.19
CA ALA A 446 -16.32 -17.58 24.45
C ALA A 446 -16.12 -16.15 23.88
N ALA A 447 -14.96 -15.54 24.11
CA ALA A 447 -14.63 -14.24 23.55
C ALA A 447 -14.70 -14.22 22.02
N LEU A 448 -14.14 -15.23 21.35
CA LEU A 448 -14.20 -15.37 19.90
C LEU A 448 -15.63 -15.58 19.39
N ALA A 449 -16.44 -16.36 20.11
CA ALA A 449 -17.83 -16.58 19.72
C ALA A 449 -18.69 -15.31 19.85
N LEU A 450 -18.43 -14.48 20.86
CA LEU A 450 -19.13 -13.21 21.08
C LEU A 450 -18.75 -12.14 20.05
N HIS A 451 -17.50 -12.14 19.54
CA HIS A 451 -17.00 -11.12 18.60
C HIS A 451 -16.88 -11.62 17.16
N ARG A 452 -17.53 -12.74 16.81
CA ARG A 452 -17.37 -13.41 15.51
C ARG A 452 -17.66 -12.52 14.31
N ASP A 453 -18.63 -11.59 14.40
CA ASP A 453 -19.11 -10.79 13.27
C ASP A 453 -18.18 -9.62 12.92
N GLY A 454 -17.35 -9.19 13.88
CA GLY A 454 -16.35 -8.11 13.71
C GLY A 454 -14.90 -8.59 13.70
N LEU A 455 -14.66 -9.90 13.68
CA LEU A 455 -13.32 -10.46 13.89
C LEU A 455 -12.34 -10.15 12.74
N TRP A 456 -12.81 -10.16 11.48
CA TRP A 456 -11.97 -9.97 10.30
C TRP A 456 -12.20 -8.62 9.66
N SER A 457 -11.12 -7.92 9.35
CA SER A 457 -11.19 -6.74 8.48
C SER A 457 -11.63 -7.15 7.07
N ARG A 458 -12.46 -6.30 6.47
CA ARG A 458 -12.96 -6.47 5.10
C ARG A 458 -12.44 -5.39 4.16
N GLU A 459 -11.67 -4.46 4.68
CA GLU A 459 -11.16 -3.31 3.94
C GLU A 459 -9.65 -3.46 3.67
N LEU A 460 -9.24 -3.25 2.42
CA LEU A 460 -7.83 -3.20 2.04
C LEU A 460 -7.09 -2.07 2.78
N ALA A 461 -7.80 -0.99 3.10
CA ALA A 461 -7.27 0.15 3.84
C ALA A 461 -6.68 -0.22 5.21
N ALA A 462 -7.10 -1.35 5.83
CA ALA A 462 -6.53 -1.86 7.07
C ALA A 462 -5.05 -2.30 6.94
N LEU A 463 -4.56 -2.52 5.74
CA LEU A 463 -3.14 -2.77 5.46
C LEU A 463 -2.36 -1.50 5.12
N SER A 464 -3.03 -0.35 4.98
CA SER A 464 -2.40 0.91 4.58
C SER A 464 -1.42 1.37 5.67
N PRO A 465 -0.17 1.65 5.32
CA PRO A 465 0.79 2.22 6.26
C PRO A 465 0.59 3.72 6.47
N VAL A 466 -0.36 4.34 5.76
CA VAL A 466 -0.63 5.78 5.83
C VAL A 466 -1.38 6.10 7.13
N PRO A 467 -0.84 6.93 8.01
CA PRO A 467 -1.48 7.31 9.26
C PRO A 467 -2.84 8.00 9.06
N ALA A 468 -3.78 7.83 9.97
CA ALA A 468 -5.13 8.40 9.88
C ALA A 468 -5.12 9.94 9.73
N HIS A 469 -4.17 10.63 10.37
CA HIS A 469 -4.04 12.09 10.25
C HIS A 469 -3.62 12.52 8.83
N SER A 470 -2.77 11.74 8.15
CA SER A 470 -2.35 12.02 6.77
C SER A 470 -3.50 11.74 5.79
N GLN A 471 -4.31 10.71 6.03
CA GLN A 471 -5.53 10.45 5.26
C GLN A 471 -6.57 11.58 5.44
N ALA A 472 -6.73 12.08 6.67
CA ALA A 472 -7.61 13.22 6.96
C ALA A 472 -7.13 14.50 6.28
N LEU A 473 -5.80 14.75 6.26
CA LEU A 473 -5.21 15.86 5.54
C LEU A 473 -5.47 15.75 4.03
N ASP A 474 -5.28 14.56 3.45
CA ASP A 474 -5.56 14.32 2.03
C ASP A 474 -7.02 14.60 1.68
N ALA A 475 -7.95 14.07 2.47
CA ALA A 475 -9.37 14.32 2.29
C ALA A 475 -9.71 15.82 2.37
N SER A 476 -9.09 16.53 3.32
CA SER A 476 -9.29 17.98 3.50
C SER A 476 -8.76 18.77 2.31
N LEU A 477 -7.51 18.52 1.85
CA LEU A 477 -6.93 19.25 0.72
C LEU A 477 -7.63 18.91 -0.61
N ARG A 478 -8.11 17.67 -0.80
CA ARG A 478 -8.94 17.30 -1.96
C ARG A 478 -10.26 18.06 -1.96
N ALA A 479 -10.89 18.18 -0.81
CA ALA A 479 -12.14 18.94 -0.67
C ALA A 479 -11.91 20.45 -0.94
N ASP A 480 -10.77 21.00 -0.52
CA ASP A 480 -10.41 22.39 -0.76
C ASP A 480 -10.16 22.68 -2.25
N VAL A 481 -9.54 21.75 -2.97
CA VAL A 481 -9.27 21.86 -4.42
C VAL A 481 -10.48 21.50 -5.28
N GLY A 482 -11.55 20.93 -4.69
CA GLY A 482 -12.67 20.41 -5.45
C GLY A 482 -12.32 19.23 -6.35
N ALA A 483 -11.22 18.51 -6.04
CA ALA A 483 -10.79 17.36 -6.82
C ALA A 483 -11.88 16.28 -6.83
N PRO A 484 -12.20 15.68 -7.98
CA PRO A 484 -13.19 14.62 -8.05
C PRO A 484 -12.79 13.44 -7.15
N ASP A 485 -13.77 12.87 -6.47
CA ASP A 485 -13.56 11.59 -5.81
C ASP A 485 -13.32 10.53 -6.89
N VAL A 486 -12.09 10.01 -6.95
CA VAL A 486 -11.68 9.05 -7.99
C VAL A 486 -12.25 7.65 -7.72
N ARG A 487 -13.09 7.52 -6.70
CA ARG A 487 -13.69 6.24 -6.31
C ARG A 487 -14.48 5.57 -7.44
N TYR A 488 -15.21 6.37 -8.21
CA TYR A 488 -16.12 5.88 -9.24
C TYR A 488 -15.64 6.29 -10.62
N LEU A 489 -15.40 5.33 -11.48
CA LEU A 489 -14.82 5.53 -12.79
C LEU A 489 -15.54 4.71 -13.85
N VAL A 490 -15.85 5.31 -15.01
CA VAL A 490 -16.17 4.54 -16.21
C VAL A 490 -14.97 4.57 -17.14
N VAL A 491 -14.55 3.40 -17.59
CA VAL A 491 -13.44 3.22 -18.54
C VAL A 491 -13.99 2.70 -19.85
N ILE A 492 -13.63 3.36 -20.92
CA ILE A 492 -14.10 3.06 -22.26
C ILE A 492 -12.88 2.81 -23.16
N PRO A 493 -12.61 1.55 -23.52
CA PRO A 493 -11.52 1.22 -24.44
C PRO A 493 -11.88 1.59 -25.89
N GLY A 494 -10.87 1.96 -26.65
CA GLY A 494 -10.99 2.25 -28.09
C GLY A 494 -9.77 1.76 -28.85
N ALA A 495 -9.96 1.30 -30.08
CA ALA A 495 -8.88 0.92 -30.97
C ALA A 495 -8.08 2.16 -31.50
N SER A 496 -8.63 3.36 -31.32
CA SER A 496 -8.01 4.63 -31.66
C SER A 496 -8.51 5.72 -30.70
N GLU A 497 -7.79 6.86 -30.68
CA GLU A 497 -8.21 8.07 -29.96
C GLU A 497 -9.67 8.43 -30.30
N GLN A 498 -10.01 8.41 -31.57
CA GLN A 498 -11.34 8.76 -32.05
C GLN A 498 -12.42 7.77 -31.61
N ALA A 499 -12.09 6.47 -31.60
CA ALA A 499 -13.02 5.45 -31.11
C ALA A 499 -13.30 5.60 -29.60
N ALA A 500 -12.27 5.93 -28.80
CA ALA A 500 -12.42 6.19 -27.38
C ALA A 500 -13.26 7.46 -27.11
N LEU A 501 -13.02 8.56 -27.85
CA LEU A 501 -13.81 9.78 -27.75
C LEU A 501 -15.29 9.56 -28.13
N GLN A 502 -15.56 8.87 -29.25
CA GLN A 502 -16.94 8.53 -29.63
C GLN A 502 -17.64 7.65 -28.60
N GLY A 503 -16.89 6.70 -28.01
CA GLY A 503 -17.38 5.89 -26.91
C GLY A 503 -17.73 6.73 -25.70
N ALA A 504 -16.86 7.68 -25.34
CA ALA A 504 -17.07 8.60 -24.22
C ALA A 504 -18.32 9.48 -24.42
N GLU A 505 -18.55 9.98 -25.65
CA GLU A 505 -19.74 10.74 -26.01
C GLU A 505 -21.02 9.90 -25.84
N LYS A 506 -21.01 8.63 -26.31
CA LYS A 506 -22.16 7.72 -26.20
C LYS A 506 -22.50 7.40 -24.74
N VAL A 507 -21.48 7.11 -23.91
CA VAL A 507 -21.69 6.84 -22.49
C VAL A 507 -22.17 8.09 -21.76
N ALA A 508 -21.60 9.26 -22.07
CA ALA A 508 -22.03 10.53 -21.49
C ALA A 508 -23.51 10.80 -21.74
N ALA A 509 -24.01 10.51 -22.93
CA ALA A 509 -25.43 10.66 -23.25
C ALA A 509 -26.34 9.73 -22.40
N GLN A 510 -25.84 8.55 -22.03
CA GLN A 510 -26.60 7.64 -21.14
C GLN A 510 -26.48 8.00 -19.66
N LEU A 511 -25.41 8.70 -19.26
CA LEU A 511 -25.22 9.15 -17.87
C LEU A 511 -25.94 10.47 -17.61
N GLN A 512 -26.19 11.31 -18.61
CA GLN A 512 -26.82 12.62 -18.44
C GLN A 512 -28.19 12.55 -17.73
N PRO A 513 -29.11 11.61 -18.05
CA PRO A 513 -30.37 11.49 -17.32
C PRO A 513 -30.20 11.22 -15.82
N LEU A 514 -29.11 10.55 -15.41
CA LEU A 514 -28.80 10.32 -14.00
C LEU A 514 -28.33 11.61 -13.30
N VAL A 515 -27.69 12.51 -14.05
CA VAL A 515 -27.35 13.86 -13.55
C VAL A 515 -28.62 14.71 -13.43
N ASP A 516 -29.47 14.70 -14.43
CA ASP A 516 -30.70 15.49 -14.47
C ASP A 516 -31.67 15.08 -13.33
N THR A 517 -31.67 13.79 -12.95
CA THR A 517 -32.49 13.29 -11.83
C THR A 517 -31.80 13.45 -10.46
N GLY A 518 -30.56 13.97 -10.41
CA GLY A 518 -29.80 14.11 -9.17
C GLY A 518 -29.23 12.80 -8.59
N ALA A 519 -29.38 11.67 -9.31
CA ALA A 519 -28.78 10.39 -8.90
C ALA A 519 -27.24 10.39 -9.04
N LEU A 520 -26.70 11.27 -9.87
CA LEU A 520 -25.30 11.57 -10.08
C LEU A 520 -25.09 13.09 -9.97
N ALA A 521 -24.09 13.53 -9.21
CA ALA A 521 -23.78 14.97 -9.12
C ALA A 521 -23.13 15.52 -10.40
N GLY A 522 -22.52 14.66 -11.19
CA GLY A 522 -21.86 14.99 -12.45
C GLY A 522 -20.77 13.99 -12.79
N PHE A 523 -20.15 14.20 -13.92
CA PHE A 523 -19.02 13.39 -14.39
C PHE A 523 -18.09 14.21 -15.26
N GLU A 524 -16.81 13.82 -15.35
CA GLU A 524 -15.86 14.38 -16.30
C GLU A 524 -15.84 13.55 -17.59
N ASN A 525 -15.52 14.20 -18.70
CA ASN A 525 -15.47 13.57 -20.03
C ASN A 525 -14.42 14.24 -20.91
N PRO A 526 -13.44 13.51 -21.48
CA PRO A 526 -12.46 14.10 -22.38
C PRO A 526 -13.09 14.76 -23.62
N ALA A 527 -14.23 14.24 -24.09
CA ALA A 527 -14.96 14.79 -25.23
C ALA A 527 -15.58 16.18 -24.99
N ARG A 528 -15.59 16.69 -23.75
CA ARG A 528 -15.93 18.11 -23.47
C ARG A 528 -14.87 19.05 -24.01
N TYR A 529 -13.61 18.64 -23.95
CA TYR A 529 -12.45 19.45 -24.30
C TYR A 529 -11.94 19.13 -25.70
N LEU A 530 -12.12 17.88 -26.14
CA LEU A 530 -11.75 17.38 -27.47
C LEU A 530 -12.89 16.49 -28.01
N PRO A 531 -13.93 17.05 -28.62
CA PRO A 531 -15.00 16.25 -29.23
C PRO A 531 -14.46 15.34 -30.32
N SER A 532 -15.11 14.20 -30.55
CA SER A 532 -14.74 13.32 -31.66
C SER A 532 -14.89 13.99 -33.01
N ASP A 533 -14.11 13.53 -34.00
CA ASP A 533 -14.20 14.02 -35.38
C ASP A 533 -15.65 13.99 -35.94
N ALA A 534 -16.42 12.96 -35.55
CA ALA A 534 -17.81 12.82 -35.97
C ALA A 534 -18.68 13.94 -35.38
N THR A 535 -18.52 14.21 -34.08
CA THR A 535 -19.25 15.29 -33.38
C THR A 535 -18.83 16.65 -33.89
N GLN A 536 -17.54 16.88 -34.11
CA GLN A 536 -17.04 18.15 -34.70
C GLN A 536 -17.65 18.40 -36.06
N ARG A 537 -17.63 17.40 -36.97
CA ARG A 537 -18.24 17.52 -38.32
C ARG A 537 -19.73 17.77 -38.22
N ALA A 538 -20.44 17.11 -37.32
CA ALA A 538 -21.89 17.31 -37.15
C ALA A 538 -22.21 18.72 -36.69
N ARG A 539 -21.42 19.29 -35.74
CA ARG A 539 -21.56 20.68 -35.29
C ARG A 539 -21.25 21.66 -36.40
N LEU A 540 -20.14 21.51 -37.10
CA LEU A 540 -19.77 22.38 -38.21
C LEU A 540 -20.80 22.32 -39.37
N ALA A 541 -21.36 21.15 -39.64
CA ALA A 541 -22.44 20.99 -40.63
C ALA A 541 -23.77 21.69 -40.23
N SER A 542 -23.98 21.88 -38.90
CA SER A 542 -25.14 22.62 -38.39
C SER A 542 -25.07 24.12 -38.61
N LEU A 543 -23.88 24.65 -38.88
CA LEU A 543 -23.68 26.07 -39.14
C LEU A 543 -24.16 26.42 -40.58
N PRO A 544 -25.05 27.38 -40.74
CA PRO A 544 -25.53 27.78 -42.07
C PRO A 544 -24.47 28.56 -42.89
N PRO A 545 -24.56 28.60 -44.22
CA PRO A 545 -23.80 29.52 -45.04
C PRO A 545 -24.11 31.00 -44.68
N ALA A 546 -23.17 31.90 -44.99
CA ALA A 546 -23.25 33.30 -44.55
C ALA A 546 -24.50 34.04 -45.09
N ASP A 547 -24.90 33.75 -46.32
CA ASP A 547 -26.10 34.32 -46.96
C ASP A 547 -27.38 33.85 -46.23
N VAL A 548 -27.49 32.55 -45.97
CA VAL A 548 -28.60 31.94 -45.23
C VAL A 548 -28.64 32.44 -43.77
N LEU A 549 -27.47 32.56 -43.12
CA LEU A 549 -27.37 33.08 -41.77
C LEU A 549 -27.80 34.55 -41.67
N THR A 550 -27.42 35.36 -42.71
CA THR A 550 -27.81 36.76 -42.77
C THR A 550 -29.33 36.92 -42.88
N GLU A 551 -30.00 36.09 -43.65
CA GLU A 551 -31.43 36.07 -43.82
C GLU A 551 -32.15 35.67 -42.53
N ARG A 552 -31.70 34.57 -41.94
CA ARG A 552 -32.24 34.08 -40.66
C ARG A 552 -32.02 35.06 -39.51
N MET A 553 -30.91 35.76 -39.49
CA MET A 553 -30.60 36.77 -38.51
C MET A 553 -31.49 38.01 -38.63
N ARG A 554 -31.81 38.43 -39.86
CA ARG A 554 -32.82 39.48 -40.09
C ARG A 554 -34.19 39.09 -39.55
N ALA A 555 -34.65 37.88 -39.84
CA ALA A 555 -35.89 37.35 -39.29
C ALA A 555 -35.85 37.23 -37.75
N ALA A 556 -34.72 36.83 -37.19
CA ALA A 556 -34.57 36.64 -35.74
C ALA A 556 -34.57 37.97 -34.96
N VAL A 557 -34.22 39.07 -35.59
CA VAL A 557 -34.22 40.42 -34.97
C VAL A 557 -35.62 41.08 -35.00
N GLU A 558 -36.52 40.64 -35.90
CA GLU A 558 -37.89 41.08 -35.92
C GLU A 558 -38.58 40.64 -34.62
N ASP A 559 -39.40 41.50 -34.08
CA ASP A 559 -40.21 41.31 -32.85
C ASP A 559 -39.39 41.16 -31.55
N GLN A 560 -38.11 41.51 -31.53
CA GLN A 560 -37.34 41.61 -30.28
C GLN A 560 -37.75 42.78 -29.43
N PRO A 561 -37.72 42.67 -28.08
CA PRO A 561 -38.10 43.76 -27.17
C PRO A 561 -37.32 45.04 -27.33
N ILE A 562 -36.10 44.94 -27.89
CA ILE A 562 -35.19 46.06 -28.15
C ILE A 562 -34.90 46.10 -29.64
N ARG A 563 -34.99 47.28 -30.26
CA ARG A 563 -34.62 47.44 -31.68
C ARG A 563 -33.11 47.25 -31.89
N VAL A 564 -32.75 46.07 -32.34
CA VAL A 564 -31.36 45.68 -32.67
C VAL A 564 -31.19 45.80 -34.19
N LYS A 565 -30.12 46.47 -34.61
CA LYS A 565 -29.79 46.54 -36.06
C LYS A 565 -29.13 45.26 -36.50
N PRO A 566 -29.55 44.59 -37.59
CA PRO A 566 -28.95 43.36 -38.07
C PRO A 566 -27.45 43.49 -38.36
N GLU A 567 -26.98 44.69 -38.74
CA GLU A 567 -25.57 44.97 -39.05
C GLU A 567 -24.66 44.80 -37.83
N LEU A 568 -25.20 44.87 -36.62
CA LEU A 568 -24.46 44.62 -35.40
C LEU A 568 -23.83 43.20 -35.38
N PHE A 569 -24.46 42.23 -36.03
CA PHE A 569 -24.06 40.83 -36.07
C PHE A 569 -23.20 40.43 -37.27
N THR A 570 -22.72 41.44 -38.04
CA THR A 570 -21.74 41.18 -39.14
C THR A 570 -20.53 40.42 -38.66
N PRO A 571 -19.92 40.71 -37.48
CA PRO A 571 -18.83 39.92 -36.94
C PRO A 571 -19.23 38.46 -36.69
N PHE A 572 -20.40 38.19 -36.13
CA PHE A 572 -20.93 36.85 -35.89
C PHE A 572 -21.04 36.04 -37.18
N ILE A 573 -21.58 36.64 -38.24
CA ILE A 573 -21.71 36.00 -39.57
C ILE A 573 -20.33 35.66 -40.12
N ALA A 574 -19.35 36.58 -39.99
CA ALA A 574 -17.97 36.33 -40.41
C ALA A 574 -17.32 35.21 -39.57
N ASP A 575 -17.52 35.21 -38.27
CA ASP A 575 -16.98 34.17 -37.37
C ASP A 575 -17.56 32.77 -37.67
N VAL A 576 -18.87 32.66 -37.94
CA VAL A 576 -19.52 31.40 -38.34
C VAL A 576 -18.96 30.91 -39.68
N ALA A 577 -18.80 31.83 -40.67
CA ALA A 577 -18.21 31.49 -41.95
C ALA A 577 -16.75 31.00 -41.85
N ALA A 578 -15.96 31.63 -40.98
CA ALA A 578 -14.60 31.23 -40.66
C ALA A 578 -14.57 29.85 -40.01
N ALA A 579 -15.43 29.61 -39.02
CA ALA A 579 -15.54 28.34 -38.32
C ALA A 579 -15.87 27.15 -39.23
N ARG A 580 -16.75 27.37 -40.24
CA ARG A 580 -17.07 26.32 -41.24
C ARG A 580 -15.87 25.91 -42.10
N ALA A 581 -14.87 26.78 -42.25
CA ALA A 581 -13.66 26.55 -43.01
C ALA A 581 -12.48 26.05 -42.15
N GLN A 582 -12.63 26.04 -40.83
CA GLN A 582 -11.56 25.62 -39.94
C GLN A 582 -11.31 24.10 -40.04
N PRO A 583 -10.04 23.66 -39.92
CA PRO A 583 -9.72 22.26 -39.75
C PRO A 583 -10.30 21.72 -38.41
N LEU A 584 -10.49 20.40 -38.35
CA LEU A 584 -10.94 19.78 -37.10
C LEU A 584 -9.90 19.96 -36.00
N LEU A 585 -10.39 20.23 -34.79
CA LEU A 585 -9.58 20.37 -33.59
C LEU A 585 -8.87 19.05 -33.28
N ARG A 586 -7.57 19.12 -33.03
CA ARG A 586 -6.71 17.99 -32.66
C ARG A 586 -6.12 18.17 -31.27
N ARG A 587 -5.70 17.08 -30.64
CA ARG A 587 -5.02 17.10 -29.35
C ARG A 587 -3.81 18.05 -29.32
N ALA A 588 -3.05 18.12 -30.42
CA ALA A 588 -1.90 19.02 -30.53
C ALA A 588 -2.28 20.50 -30.41
N ASP A 589 -3.48 20.89 -30.88
CA ASP A 589 -3.94 22.27 -30.85
C ASP A 589 -4.26 22.77 -29.44
N LEU A 590 -4.52 21.84 -28.50
CA LEU A 590 -4.76 22.14 -27.09
C LEU A 590 -3.49 22.53 -26.33
N GLN A 591 -2.30 22.32 -26.89
CA GLN A 591 -1.04 22.56 -26.17
C GLN A 591 -0.92 23.99 -25.63
N GLY A 592 -0.55 24.09 -24.36
CA GLY A 592 -0.43 25.35 -23.63
C GLY A 592 -1.76 25.95 -23.16
N THR A 593 -2.87 25.22 -23.29
CA THR A 593 -4.16 25.51 -22.64
C THR A 593 -4.37 24.62 -21.41
N SER A 594 -5.26 25.04 -20.51
CA SER A 594 -5.66 24.20 -19.37
C SER A 594 -6.41 22.93 -19.82
N MET A 595 -7.03 22.97 -21.00
CA MET A 595 -7.77 21.84 -21.58
C MET A 595 -6.86 20.69 -21.99
N ALA A 596 -5.61 20.96 -22.39
CA ALA A 596 -4.64 19.90 -22.70
C ALA A 596 -4.44 18.96 -21.52
N LEU A 597 -4.29 19.51 -20.31
CA LEU A 597 -4.11 18.73 -19.08
C LEU A 597 -5.34 17.87 -18.76
N ALA A 598 -6.54 18.41 -18.99
CA ALA A 598 -7.78 17.67 -18.76
C ALA A 598 -7.92 16.49 -19.75
N VAL A 599 -7.59 16.71 -21.03
CA VAL A 599 -7.60 15.63 -22.03
C VAL A 599 -6.53 14.58 -21.73
N ASP A 600 -5.31 15.00 -21.41
CA ASP A 600 -4.21 14.08 -21.08
C ASP A 600 -4.50 13.24 -19.82
N ALA A 601 -5.30 13.80 -18.91
CA ALA A 601 -5.76 13.12 -17.71
C ALA A 601 -6.81 12.04 -17.97
N LEU A 602 -7.70 12.29 -18.92
CA LEU A 602 -8.91 11.51 -19.17
C LEU A 602 -8.81 10.62 -20.40
N LEU A 603 -7.83 10.82 -21.26
CA LEU A 603 -7.62 10.08 -22.51
C LEU A 603 -6.18 9.57 -22.59
N THR A 604 -6.02 8.29 -22.36
CA THR A 604 -4.70 7.65 -22.26
C THR A 604 -4.52 6.60 -23.33
N GLU A 605 -3.27 6.49 -23.81
CA GLU A 605 -2.84 5.41 -24.72
C GLU A 605 -1.89 4.47 -23.96
N ARG A 606 -2.15 3.17 -24.09
CA ARG A 606 -1.30 2.14 -23.48
C ARG A 606 -1.27 0.90 -24.37
N ASP A 607 -0.08 0.41 -24.65
CA ASP A 607 0.14 -0.78 -25.49
C ASP A 607 -0.61 -0.72 -26.84
N GLY A 608 -0.72 0.49 -27.41
CA GLY A 608 -1.45 0.73 -28.67
C GLY A 608 -2.99 0.71 -28.52
N GLN A 609 -3.50 0.64 -27.31
CA GLN A 609 -4.94 0.78 -27.02
C GLN A 609 -5.23 2.12 -26.35
N TRP A 610 -6.27 2.77 -26.79
CA TRP A 610 -6.77 4.00 -26.23
C TRP A 610 -7.84 3.72 -25.19
N SER A 611 -7.90 4.54 -24.16
CA SER A 611 -8.94 4.46 -23.13
C SER A 611 -9.39 5.85 -22.73
N ALA A 612 -10.69 6.09 -22.80
CA ALA A 612 -11.31 7.29 -22.22
C ALA A 612 -11.80 6.96 -20.81
N MET A 613 -11.52 7.87 -19.88
CA MET A 613 -11.90 7.74 -18.49
C MET A 613 -12.90 8.82 -18.10
N LEU A 614 -14.02 8.41 -17.50
CA LEU A 614 -15.06 9.29 -17.01
C LEU A 614 -15.16 9.14 -15.48
N PRO A 615 -14.45 9.97 -14.70
CA PRO A 615 -14.64 10.04 -13.25
C PRO A 615 -16.06 10.54 -12.93
N LEU A 616 -16.75 9.85 -12.02
CA LEU A 616 -18.11 10.17 -11.61
C LEU A 616 -18.10 10.82 -10.23
N ARG A 617 -19.02 11.75 -9.99
CA ARG A 617 -19.21 12.42 -8.70
C ARG A 617 -20.48 11.94 -8.02
N ALA A 618 -20.34 11.48 -6.78
CA ALA A 618 -21.49 11.16 -5.94
C ALA A 618 -22.23 12.45 -5.51
N PRO A 619 -23.56 12.39 -5.34
CA PRO A 619 -24.30 13.49 -4.74
C PRO A 619 -23.76 13.83 -3.35
N SER A 620 -23.53 15.13 -3.07
CA SER A 620 -23.13 15.58 -1.74
C SER A 620 -24.36 15.63 -0.83
N ILE A 621 -24.23 15.18 0.42
CA ILE A 621 -25.26 15.40 1.43
C ILE A 621 -25.18 16.88 1.84
N ASP A 622 -26.25 17.64 1.66
CA ASP A 622 -26.43 18.87 2.38
C ASP A 622 -26.42 18.59 3.89
N LYS A 623 -25.61 19.35 4.65
CA LYS A 623 -25.38 19.18 6.09
C LYS A 623 -26.64 19.25 6.96
N ALA A 624 -27.82 19.39 6.36
CA ALA A 624 -29.12 19.49 7.05
C ALA A 624 -29.74 18.11 7.40
N SER A 625 -29.24 16.98 6.86
CA SER A 625 -29.80 15.67 7.15
C SER A 625 -28.82 14.77 7.93
N THR A 626 -28.52 15.17 9.16
CA THR A 626 -27.57 14.54 10.08
C THR A 626 -28.08 13.27 10.77
N GLN A 627 -28.80 12.38 10.11
CA GLN A 627 -29.30 11.17 10.81
C GLN A 627 -29.01 9.82 10.11
N THR A 628 -28.23 9.77 9.05
CA THR A 628 -27.80 8.47 8.49
C THR A 628 -26.28 8.33 8.52
N ALA A 629 -25.80 7.33 9.23
CA ALA A 629 -24.41 7.04 9.49
C ALA A 629 -23.60 6.58 8.25
N ASN A 630 -24.18 6.56 7.05
CA ASN A 630 -23.48 6.20 5.81
C ASN A 630 -23.58 7.36 4.80
N PRO A 631 -22.45 7.77 4.17
CA PRO A 631 -22.50 8.71 3.04
C PRO A 631 -23.36 8.10 1.92
N PRO A 632 -24.09 8.92 1.12
CA PRO A 632 -24.88 8.41 0.02
C PRO A 632 -23.95 7.70 -0.97
N SER A 633 -24.13 6.40 -1.07
CA SER A 633 -23.42 5.61 -2.07
C SER A 633 -24.12 5.83 -3.42
N LEU A 634 -23.33 6.05 -4.47
CA LEU A 634 -23.84 6.02 -5.84
C LEU A 634 -24.61 4.73 -6.09
N ASN A 635 -25.72 4.84 -6.79
CA ASN A 635 -26.45 3.67 -7.26
C ASN A 635 -25.65 2.98 -8.39
N ALA A 636 -24.72 2.11 -7.99
CA ALA A 636 -23.84 1.38 -8.91
C ALA A 636 -24.62 0.55 -9.94
N ALA A 637 -25.83 0.07 -9.60
CA ALA A 637 -26.66 -0.68 -10.52
C ALA A 637 -27.20 0.21 -11.65
N ALA A 638 -27.71 1.41 -11.31
CA ALA A 638 -28.19 2.36 -12.32
C ALA A 638 -27.10 2.78 -13.29
N ILE A 639 -25.87 3.02 -12.77
CA ILE A 639 -24.73 3.37 -13.62
C ILE A 639 -24.32 2.24 -14.52
N ARG A 640 -24.24 1.00 -14.02
CA ARG A 640 -23.96 -0.17 -14.87
C ARG A 640 -24.96 -0.32 -15.99
N THR A 641 -26.25 -0.20 -15.67
CA THR A 641 -27.31 -0.24 -16.68
C THR A 641 -27.15 0.87 -17.73
N ALA A 642 -26.80 2.08 -17.31
CA ALA A 642 -26.54 3.18 -18.27
C ALA A 642 -25.34 2.89 -19.16
N VAL A 643 -24.25 2.36 -18.61
CA VAL A 643 -23.05 1.96 -19.40
C VAL A 643 -23.37 0.80 -20.34
N GLU A 644 -24.15 -0.19 -19.92
CA GLU A 644 -24.60 -1.31 -20.76
C GLU A 644 -25.49 -0.83 -21.91
N HIS A 645 -26.37 0.13 -21.66
CA HIS A 645 -27.22 0.73 -22.71
C HIS A 645 -26.43 1.50 -23.78
N ALA A 646 -25.20 1.96 -23.47
CA ALA A 646 -24.31 2.53 -24.50
C ALA A 646 -23.85 1.49 -25.53
N ASN A 647 -24.04 0.21 -25.27
CA ASN A 647 -23.73 -0.94 -26.12
C ASN A 647 -22.31 -0.90 -26.71
N LEU A 648 -21.32 -0.61 -25.84
CA LEU A 648 -19.91 -0.52 -26.20
C LEU A 648 -19.14 -1.71 -25.65
N PRO A 649 -18.49 -2.51 -26.50
CA PRO A 649 -17.72 -3.66 -26.05
C PRO A 649 -16.54 -3.20 -25.17
N GLY A 650 -16.45 -3.78 -23.98
CA GLY A 650 -15.34 -3.49 -23.03
C GLY A 650 -15.51 -2.22 -22.21
N ALA A 651 -16.60 -1.46 -22.34
CA ALA A 651 -16.90 -0.35 -21.42
C ALA A 651 -17.20 -0.89 -20.01
N LEU A 652 -16.51 -0.37 -18.98
CA LEU A 652 -16.59 -0.85 -17.61
C LEU A 652 -16.90 0.27 -16.63
N PHE A 653 -17.85 0.04 -15.73
CA PHE A 653 -17.98 0.85 -14.52
C PHE A 653 -17.21 0.19 -13.37
N VAL A 654 -16.32 0.94 -12.75
CA VAL A 654 -15.46 0.48 -11.67
C VAL A 654 -15.68 1.33 -10.41
N ASP A 655 -16.07 0.68 -9.30
CA ASP A 655 -15.96 1.24 -7.96
C ASP A 655 -14.60 0.79 -7.38
N LEU A 656 -13.60 1.66 -7.45
CA LEU A 656 -12.23 1.34 -7.06
C LEU A 656 -12.13 0.85 -5.62
N LYS A 657 -12.95 1.42 -4.71
CA LYS A 657 -12.97 0.97 -3.30
C LYS A 657 -13.57 -0.44 -3.21
N ALA A 658 -14.70 -0.67 -3.85
CA ALA A 658 -15.36 -1.97 -3.80
C ALA A 658 -14.51 -3.08 -4.43
N GLU A 659 -13.80 -2.78 -5.54
CA GLU A 659 -12.88 -3.74 -6.16
C GLU A 659 -11.64 -4.01 -5.29
N ALA A 660 -11.09 -2.98 -4.64
CA ALA A 660 -10.00 -3.15 -3.69
C ALA A 660 -10.41 -4.02 -2.49
N ASP A 661 -11.60 -3.77 -1.93
CA ASP A 661 -12.14 -4.54 -0.81
C ASP A 661 -12.47 -6.00 -1.22
N ARG A 662 -13.00 -6.21 -2.43
CA ARG A 662 -13.22 -7.57 -2.98
C ARG A 662 -11.92 -8.34 -3.16
N LEU A 663 -10.89 -7.68 -3.71
CA LEU A 663 -9.55 -8.24 -3.82
C LEU A 663 -9.04 -8.71 -2.47
N TYR A 664 -9.13 -7.84 -1.47
CA TYR A 664 -8.68 -8.13 -0.12
C TYR A 664 -9.43 -9.32 0.51
N VAL A 665 -10.76 -9.36 0.40
CA VAL A 665 -11.57 -10.47 0.90
C VAL A 665 -11.20 -11.80 0.21
N ASN A 666 -10.90 -11.77 -1.09
CA ASN A 666 -10.46 -12.96 -1.81
C ASN A 666 -9.09 -13.45 -1.31
N TYR A 667 -8.14 -12.53 -1.07
CA TYR A 667 -6.85 -12.86 -0.46
C TYR A 667 -7.01 -13.45 0.94
N VAL A 668 -7.84 -12.84 1.79
CA VAL A 668 -8.10 -13.38 3.14
C VAL A 668 -8.61 -14.82 3.06
N ARG A 669 -9.55 -15.13 2.15
CA ARG A 669 -10.07 -16.49 1.97
C ARG A 669 -9.02 -17.47 1.45
N GLU A 670 -8.20 -17.04 0.51
CA GLU A 670 -7.09 -17.84 -0.04
C GLU A 670 -6.07 -18.14 1.05
N ASP A 671 -5.64 -17.11 1.78
CA ASP A 671 -4.62 -17.24 2.81
C ASP A 671 -5.12 -18.03 4.03
N ILE A 672 -6.41 -18.00 4.38
CA ILE A 672 -7.02 -18.91 5.37
C ILE A 672 -6.87 -20.38 4.90
N ARG A 673 -7.13 -20.66 3.63
CA ARG A 673 -6.97 -22.02 3.08
C ARG A 673 -5.50 -22.45 3.11
N LEU A 674 -4.58 -21.55 2.74
CA LEU A 674 -3.14 -21.80 2.73
C LEU A 674 -2.59 -21.98 4.16
N ALA A 675 -3.03 -21.16 5.12
CA ALA A 675 -2.65 -21.31 6.52
C ALA A 675 -3.15 -22.64 7.10
N LEU A 676 -4.38 -23.03 6.78
CA LEU A 676 -4.91 -24.33 7.18
C LEU A 676 -4.13 -25.48 6.51
N ALA A 677 -3.81 -25.36 5.22
CA ALA A 677 -2.98 -26.35 4.50
C ALA A 677 -1.57 -26.43 5.11
N GLY A 678 -0.95 -25.29 5.45
CA GLY A 678 0.33 -25.24 6.15
C GLY A 678 0.27 -25.90 7.53
N PHE A 679 -0.77 -25.63 8.30
CA PHE A 679 -1.00 -26.29 9.59
C PHE A 679 -1.17 -27.80 9.44
N VAL A 680 -1.97 -28.27 8.45
CA VAL A 680 -2.14 -29.68 8.15
C VAL A 680 -0.82 -30.32 7.70
N ALA A 681 -0.02 -29.61 6.89
CA ALA A 681 1.30 -30.09 6.46
C ALA A 681 2.26 -30.25 7.68
N ILE A 682 2.26 -29.29 8.61
CA ILE A 682 3.04 -29.38 9.85
C ILE A 682 2.54 -30.58 10.69
N ALA A 683 1.22 -30.74 10.85
CA ALA A 683 0.64 -31.84 11.59
C ALA A 683 0.99 -33.21 10.99
N LEU A 684 0.94 -33.33 9.67
CA LEU A 684 1.29 -34.53 8.93
C LEU A 684 2.80 -34.83 9.04
N LEU A 685 3.66 -33.82 8.90
CA LEU A 685 5.10 -33.94 9.08
C LEU A 685 5.46 -34.46 10.49
N LEU A 686 4.82 -33.88 11.52
CA LEU A 686 5.00 -34.32 12.89
C LEU A 686 4.45 -35.71 13.11
N TRP A 687 3.31 -36.06 12.52
CA TRP A 687 2.76 -37.42 12.63
C TRP A 687 3.68 -38.49 12.01
N VAL A 688 4.20 -38.22 10.81
CA VAL A 688 5.15 -39.12 10.11
C VAL A 688 6.45 -39.25 10.91
N ALA A 689 6.98 -38.14 11.46
CA ALA A 689 8.23 -38.12 12.22
C ALA A 689 8.09 -38.80 13.59
N LEU A 690 7.02 -38.53 14.32
CA LEU A 690 6.78 -39.05 15.68
C LEU A 690 6.12 -40.44 15.68
N ARG A 691 5.58 -40.88 14.54
CA ARG A 691 4.88 -42.16 14.34
C ARG A 691 3.84 -42.47 15.42
N SER A 692 3.17 -41.44 15.96
CA SER A 692 2.18 -41.56 17.03
C SER A 692 1.25 -40.38 17.04
N ALA A 693 -0.04 -40.59 16.80
CA ALA A 693 -1.07 -39.56 16.82
C ALA A 693 -1.14 -38.85 18.19
N GLN A 694 -0.99 -39.60 19.30
CA GLN A 694 -1.03 -39.03 20.64
C GLN A 694 0.15 -38.06 20.90
N ARG A 695 1.36 -38.38 20.38
CA ARG A 695 2.52 -37.47 20.51
C ARG A 695 2.36 -36.25 19.62
N THR A 696 1.87 -36.44 18.41
CA THR A 696 1.56 -35.33 17.50
C THR A 696 0.56 -34.39 18.13
N LEU A 697 -0.53 -34.94 18.71
CA LEU A 697 -1.53 -34.11 19.39
C LEU A 697 -0.92 -33.35 20.59
N ARG A 698 -0.08 -34.03 21.40
CA ARG A 698 0.62 -33.35 22.51
C ARG A 698 1.59 -32.26 22.07
N ALA A 699 2.22 -32.40 20.90
CA ALA A 699 3.07 -31.37 20.33
C ALA A 699 2.25 -30.18 19.77
N LEU A 700 1.11 -30.44 19.16
CA LEU A 700 0.26 -29.41 18.55
C LEU A 700 -0.65 -28.68 19.55
N ALA A 701 -1.13 -29.35 20.58
CA ALA A 701 -2.08 -28.79 21.55
C ALA A 701 -1.60 -27.44 22.18
N PRO A 702 -0.33 -27.30 22.66
CA PRO A 702 0.14 -26.02 23.20
C PRO A 702 0.18 -24.91 22.16
N LEU A 703 0.43 -25.25 20.89
CA LEU A 703 0.52 -24.30 19.79
C LEU A 703 -0.87 -23.76 19.41
N VAL A 704 -1.84 -24.68 19.28
CA VAL A 704 -3.23 -24.29 19.04
C VAL A 704 -3.78 -23.46 20.21
N ALA A 705 -3.45 -23.83 21.43
CA ALA A 705 -3.83 -23.06 22.62
C ALA A 705 -3.24 -21.64 22.58
N ALA A 706 -1.96 -21.49 22.20
CA ALA A 706 -1.32 -20.18 22.07
C ALA A 706 -1.99 -19.32 20.99
N VAL A 707 -2.28 -19.89 19.82
CA VAL A 707 -3.01 -19.20 18.74
C VAL A 707 -4.39 -18.76 19.22
N LEU A 708 -5.17 -19.62 19.87
CA LEU A 708 -6.50 -19.28 20.37
C LEU A 708 -6.48 -18.13 21.37
N VAL A 709 -5.53 -18.15 22.31
CA VAL A 709 -5.41 -17.09 23.33
C VAL A 709 -4.99 -15.76 22.71
N VAL A 710 -4.03 -15.75 21.78
CA VAL A 710 -3.60 -14.53 21.09
C VAL A 710 -4.75 -13.96 20.27
N THR A 711 -5.46 -14.80 19.52
CA THR A 711 -6.62 -14.40 18.71
C THR A 711 -7.74 -13.82 19.57
N ALA A 712 -8.03 -14.45 20.71
CA ALA A 712 -9.02 -13.95 21.66
C ALA A 712 -8.57 -12.60 22.28
N GLY A 713 -7.28 -12.42 22.52
CA GLY A 713 -6.72 -11.15 22.97
C GLY A 713 -7.01 -10.01 21.99
N PHE A 714 -6.83 -10.22 20.68
CA PHE A 714 -7.19 -9.24 19.65
C PHE A 714 -8.69 -8.97 19.61
N ALA A 715 -9.52 -10.01 19.69
CA ALA A 715 -10.98 -9.86 19.72
C ALA A 715 -11.44 -9.00 20.91
N LEU A 716 -10.88 -9.23 22.11
CA LEU A 716 -11.18 -8.45 23.32
C LEU A 716 -10.66 -7.00 23.23
N ALA A 717 -9.53 -6.79 22.54
CA ALA A 717 -9.01 -5.46 22.27
C ALA A 717 -9.72 -4.74 21.12
N SER A 718 -10.77 -5.34 20.54
CA SER A 718 -11.50 -4.82 19.36
C SER A 718 -10.60 -4.58 18.14
N VAL A 719 -9.49 -5.29 18.02
CA VAL A 719 -8.58 -5.25 16.88
C VAL A 719 -9.04 -6.25 15.83
N GLN A 720 -9.36 -5.76 14.64
CA GLN A 720 -9.76 -6.62 13.54
C GLN A 720 -8.56 -7.39 12.97
N LEU A 721 -8.76 -8.67 12.73
CA LEU A 721 -7.73 -9.53 12.16
C LEU A 721 -7.54 -9.22 10.66
N THR A 722 -6.28 -9.19 10.25
CA THR A 722 -5.85 -9.04 8.85
C THR A 722 -5.14 -10.31 8.39
N ILE A 723 -4.80 -10.38 7.10
CA ILE A 723 -3.95 -11.44 6.52
C ILE A 723 -2.66 -11.62 7.32
N LEU A 724 -2.10 -10.54 7.82
CA LEU A 724 -0.82 -10.55 8.54
C LEU A 724 -0.94 -11.25 9.91
N HIS A 725 -2.07 -11.08 10.61
CA HIS A 725 -2.34 -11.84 11.84
C HIS A 725 -2.41 -13.35 11.55
N LEU A 726 -3.04 -13.75 10.44
CA LEU A 726 -3.12 -15.16 10.05
C LEU A 726 -1.74 -15.77 9.80
N VAL A 727 -0.89 -15.04 9.10
CA VAL A 727 0.51 -15.44 8.89
C VAL A 727 1.26 -15.53 10.23
N GLY A 728 1.08 -14.53 11.11
CA GLY A 728 1.64 -14.56 12.46
C GLY A 728 1.18 -15.77 13.28
N MET A 729 -0.10 -16.15 13.19
CA MET A 729 -0.64 -17.35 13.84
C MET A 729 0.02 -18.63 13.32
N LEU A 730 0.24 -18.73 12.02
CA LEU A 730 0.96 -19.87 11.44
C LEU A 730 2.42 -19.91 11.91
N LEU A 731 3.06 -18.75 12.06
CA LEU A 731 4.41 -18.64 12.60
C LEU A 731 4.47 -19.06 14.08
N ILE A 732 3.46 -18.76 14.91
CA ILE A 732 3.38 -19.29 16.28
C ILE A 732 3.44 -20.81 16.26
N VAL A 733 2.72 -21.45 15.34
CA VAL A 733 2.75 -22.92 15.20
C VAL A 733 4.10 -23.40 14.70
N ALA A 734 4.67 -22.78 13.70
CA ALA A 734 5.94 -23.15 13.10
C ALA A 734 7.10 -23.03 14.10
N VAL A 735 7.29 -21.85 14.68
CA VAL A 735 8.37 -21.54 15.65
C VAL A 735 8.14 -22.26 16.97
N GLY A 736 6.89 -22.21 17.48
CA GLY A 736 6.51 -22.85 18.75
C GLY A 736 6.67 -24.36 18.74
N SER A 737 6.61 -25.01 17.55
CA SER A 737 6.82 -26.45 17.42
C SER A 737 8.19 -26.90 17.94
N ASN A 738 9.22 -26.06 17.81
CA ASN A 738 10.56 -26.33 18.36
C ASN A 738 10.49 -26.59 19.87
N TYR A 739 9.77 -25.75 20.63
CA TYR A 739 9.64 -25.90 22.08
C TYR A 739 8.85 -27.15 22.44
N ALA A 740 7.73 -27.38 21.80
CA ALA A 740 6.86 -28.54 22.04
C ALA A 740 7.58 -29.87 21.75
N LEU A 741 8.43 -29.90 20.74
CA LEU A 741 9.21 -31.09 20.38
C LEU A 741 10.23 -31.44 21.47
N PHE A 742 10.93 -30.50 22.07
CA PHE A 742 11.88 -30.76 23.15
C PHE A 742 11.20 -31.31 24.42
N PHE A 743 9.98 -30.89 24.72
CA PHE A 743 9.20 -31.46 25.83
C PHE A 743 8.65 -32.86 25.54
N ASN A 744 8.68 -33.31 24.26
CA ASN A 744 8.23 -34.63 23.84
C ASN A 744 9.38 -35.61 23.48
N GLN A 745 10.65 -35.22 23.75
CA GLN A 745 11.81 -36.09 23.49
C GLN A 745 11.82 -37.33 24.43
N ARG A 746 12.35 -38.45 23.92
CA ARG A 746 12.66 -39.64 24.73
C ARG A 746 14.17 -39.79 24.87
N THR A 747 14.67 -39.97 26.04
CA THR A 747 16.03 -40.40 26.31
C THR A 747 16.03 -41.90 26.56
N GLY A 748 16.60 -42.70 25.64
CA GLY A 748 17.09 -44.09 25.77
C GLY A 748 16.22 -45.20 26.40
N THR A 749 15.29 -44.91 27.27
CA THR A 749 14.36 -45.82 27.93
C THR A 749 12.92 -45.53 27.51
N SER A 750 12.06 -46.54 27.54
CA SER A 750 10.67 -46.46 27.01
C SER A 750 9.76 -45.40 27.68
N GLN A 751 10.25 -44.59 28.58
CA GLN A 751 9.49 -43.60 29.36
C GLN A 751 9.80 -42.18 28.93
N PRO A 752 8.80 -41.25 28.93
CA PRO A 752 9.01 -39.83 28.70
C PRO A 752 9.89 -39.28 29.84
N SER A 753 11.07 -38.74 29.53
CA SER A 753 11.92 -38.03 30.49
C SER A 753 11.71 -36.52 30.39
N GLN A 754 11.81 -35.80 31.52
CA GLN A 754 11.88 -34.35 31.48
C GLN A 754 13.14 -33.88 30.78
N PRO A 755 13.08 -32.75 30.05
CA PRO A 755 14.26 -32.17 29.45
C PRO A 755 15.34 -31.87 30.49
N ALA A 756 16.60 -32.16 30.17
CA ALA A 756 17.74 -31.84 31.05
C ALA A 756 17.72 -30.33 31.42
N ALA A 757 18.23 -29.99 32.60
CA ALA A 757 18.27 -28.58 33.08
C ALA A 757 18.90 -27.62 32.05
N GLN A 758 19.97 -28.07 31.39
CA GLN A 758 20.62 -27.29 30.29
C GLN A 758 19.73 -27.09 29.09
N THR A 759 18.92 -28.11 28.71
CA THR A 759 17.95 -27.99 27.62
C THR A 759 16.87 -26.97 27.99
N LEU A 760 16.37 -26.93 29.21
CA LEU A 760 15.40 -25.93 29.63
C LEU A 760 15.95 -24.51 29.59
N VAL A 761 17.21 -24.31 29.99
CA VAL A 761 17.87 -23.01 29.87
C VAL A 761 18.03 -22.61 28.38
N SER A 762 18.45 -23.54 27.52
CA SER A 762 18.57 -23.25 26.09
C SER A 762 17.24 -22.90 25.45
N LEU A 763 16.14 -23.56 25.84
CA LEU A 763 14.78 -23.24 25.39
C LEU A 763 14.31 -21.87 25.88
N LEU A 764 14.58 -21.51 27.14
CA LEU A 764 14.23 -20.19 27.67
C LEU A 764 15.00 -19.07 26.92
N VAL A 765 16.32 -19.24 26.76
CA VAL A 765 17.16 -18.24 26.09
C VAL A 765 16.76 -18.10 24.61
N ALA A 766 16.50 -19.20 23.93
CA ALA A 766 15.99 -19.24 22.58
C ALA A 766 14.64 -18.50 22.46
N ASN A 767 13.69 -18.83 23.34
CA ASN A 767 12.39 -18.16 23.34
C ASN A 767 12.51 -16.66 23.62
N LEU A 768 13.38 -16.25 24.56
CA LEU A 768 13.64 -14.82 24.81
C LEU A 768 14.27 -14.12 23.60
N ALA A 769 15.15 -14.80 22.84
CA ALA A 769 15.72 -14.26 21.61
C ALA A 769 14.63 -14.10 20.54
N THR A 770 13.75 -15.09 20.39
CA THR A 770 12.60 -15.04 19.48
C THR A 770 11.62 -13.92 19.88
N VAL A 771 11.28 -13.82 21.16
CA VAL A 771 10.42 -12.74 21.70
C VAL A 771 11.09 -11.38 21.52
N ALA A 772 12.40 -11.26 21.67
CA ALA A 772 13.13 -10.01 21.40
C ALA A 772 13.09 -9.66 19.90
N GLY A 773 13.31 -10.64 19.02
CA GLY A 773 13.30 -10.43 17.57
C GLY A 773 11.92 -9.99 17.03
N PHE A 774 10.89 -10.76 17.38
CA PHE A 774 9.51 -10.45 16.96
C PHE A 774 8.84 -9.37 17.80
N GLY A 775 8.98 -9.42 19.12
CA GLY A 775 8.26 -8.52 20.03
C GLY A 775 8.66 -7.05 19.85
N LEU A 776 9.90 -6.75 19.46
CA LEU A 776 10.31 -5.39 19.14
C LEU A 776 9.58 -4.81 17.93
N LEU A 777 9.13 -5.65 16.99
CA LEU A 777 8.33 -5.20 15.86
C LEU A 777 6.96 -4.63 16.30
N ALA A 778 6.46 -4.99 17.47
CA ALA A 778 5.24 -4.41 18.04
C ALA A 778 5.33 -2.89 18.29
N PHE A 779 6.56 -2.34 18.31
CA PHE A 779 6.82 -0.90 18.46
C PHE A 779 7.11 -0.21 17.12
N SER A 780 6.88 -0.90 15.99
CA SER A 780 6.99 -0.31 14.68
C SER A 780 5.83 0.65 14.40
N ARG A 781 6.11 1.71 13.65
CA ARG A 781 5.08 2.59 13.08
C ARG A 781 4.48 2.03 11.80
N VAL A 782 5.04 0.95 11.29
CA VAL A 782 4.55 0.26 10.10
C VAL A 782 3.54 -0.82 10.53
N PRO A 783 2.24 -0.69 10.22
CA PRO A 783 1.20 -1.58 10.73
C PRO A 783 1.45 -3.07 10.42
N MET A 784 2.10 -3.35 9.29
CA MET A 784 2.47 -4.72 8.93
C MET A 784 3.47 -5.33 9.91
N LEU A 785 4.52 -4.59 10.29
CA LEU A 785 5.54 -5.06 11.24
C LEU A 785 4.98 -5.12 12.66
N GLU A 786 4.20 -4.11 13.06
CA GLU A 786 3.50 -4.06 14.34
C GLU A 786 2.61 -5.29 14.53
N THR A 787 1.80 -5.64 13.53
CA THR A 787 0.90 -6.81 13.55
C THR A 787 1.65 -8.11 13.81
N PHE A 788 2.79 -8.31 13.16
CA PHE A 788 3.63 -9.48 13.40
C PHE A 788 4.20 -9.48 14.81
N GLY A 789 4.69 -8.35 15.28
CA GLY A 789 5.23 -8.20 16.62
C GLY A 789 4.21 -8.57 17.69
N LEU A 790 3.02 -8.00 17.60
CA LEU A 790 1.91 -8.23 18.52
C LEU A 790 1.35 -9.66 18.46
N THR A 791 1.49 -10.34 17.32
CA THR A 791 1.00 -11.72 17.16
C THR A 791 2.03 -12.74 17.59
N VAL A 792 3.24 -12.68 17.02
CA VAL A 792 4.25 -13.74 17.20
C VAL A 792 4.98 -13.62 18.52
N GLY A 793 5.28 -12.41 19.00
CA GLY A 793 5.98 -12.19 20.25
C GLY A 793 5.25 -12.85 21.44
N PRO A 794 4.03 -12.45 21.78
CA PRO A 794 3.23 -13.10 22.84
C PRO A 794 2.94 -14.56 22.51
N GLY A 795 2.70 -14.91 21.25
CA GLY A 795 2.41 -16.28 20.83
C GLY A 795 3.55 -17.25 21.08
N ALA A 796 4.80 -16.88 20.80
CA ALA A 796 5.98 -17.68 21.06
C ALA A 796 6.20 -17.91 22.57
N MET A 797 5.98 -16.87 23.38
CA MET A 797 6.06 -16.97 24.83
C MET A 797 4.99 -17.94 25.38
N LEU A 798 3.72 -17.78 24.94
CA LEU A 798 2.62 -18.65 25.34
C LEU A 798 2.84 -20.09 24.86
N ALA A 799 3.38 -20.31 23.67
CA ALA A 799 3.70 -21.65 23.17
C ALA A 799 4.68 -22.39 24.07
N LEU A 800 5.74 -21.72 24.55
CA LEU A 800 6.68 -22.30 25.51
C LEU A 800 6.01 -22.62 26.87
N VAL A 801 5.25 -21.68 27.43
CA VAL A 801 4.55 -21.84 28.69
C VAL A 801 3.52 -22.98 28.62
N PHE A 802 2.72 -23.03 27.55
CA PHE A 802 1.71 -24.07 27.39
C PHE A 802 2.34 -25.44 27.08
N ALA A 803 3.49 -25.47 26.39
CA ALA A 803 4.26 -26.70 26.20
C ALA A 803 4.75 -27.27 27.56
N ALA A 804 5.18 -26.40 28.47
CA ALA A 804 5.57 -26.82 29.82
C ALA A 804 4.36 -27.29 30.68
N ILE A 805 3.19 -26.61 30.57
CA ILE A 805 1.95 -27.00 31.30
C ILE A 805 1.41 -28.34 30.80
N LEU A 806 1.44 -28.58 29.51
CA LEU A 806 0.91 -29.79 28.85
C LEU A 806 1.94 -30.94 28.78
N ALA A 807 3.17 -30.71 29.26
CA ALA A 807 4.20 -31.74 29.31
C ALA A 807 3.72 -33.02 30.07
N PRO A 808 4.16 -34.21 29.64
CA PRO A 808 3.84 -35.47 30.35
C PRO A 808 4.39 -35.42 31.76
N LYS A 809 3.65 -35.95 32.74
CA LYS A 809 4.18 -36.13 34.10
C LYS A 809 5.35 -37.12 34.04
N ALA A 810 6.49 -36.78 34.66
CA ALA A 810 7.58 -37.73 34.85
C ALA A 810 7.09 -38.87 35.73
N ALA A 811 7.40 -40.10 35.38
CA ALA A 811 7.19 -41.21 36.29
C ALA A 811 8.11 -41.00 37.51
N PRO A 812 7.64 -41.30 38.75
CA PRO A 812 8.51 -41.22 39.92
C PRO A 812 9.72 -42.16 39.74
N ASP A 813 10.93 -41.65 40.02
CA ASP A 813 12.16 -42.41 39.97
C ASP A 813 12.07 -43.63 40.91
N GLN A 814 12.06 -44.85 40.37
CA GLN A 814 12.07 -46.10 41.13
C GLN A 814 13.45 -46.38 41.79
N HIS A 815 14.39 -45.43 41.80
CA HIS A 815 15.74 -45.65 42.33
C HIS A 815 15.99 -45.09 43.75
N THR A 816 14.95 -44.71 44.53
CA THR A 816 15.13 -44.32 45.94
C THR A 816 14.53 -45.35 46.91
N ALA A 817 14.38 -46.60 46.46
CA ALA A 817 14.00 -47.70 47.36
C ALA A 817 14.93 -48.91 47.14
N ALA A 818 16.19 -48.83 47.57
CA ALA A 818 17.07 -49.92 47.87
C ALA A 818 18.15 -49.41 48.81
#